data_f085fab2f6ffdbf41b1b019bf5a8df9a
#
_entry.id   f085fab2f6ffdbf41b1b019bf5a8df9a
#
_cell.length_a   1.000
_cell.length_b   1.000
_cell.length_c   1.000
_cell.angle_alpha   90.00
_cell.angle_beta   90.00
_cell.angle_gamma   90.00
#
_symmetry.space_group_name_H-M   'P 1'
#
loop_
_entity.id
_entity.type
_entity.pdbx_description
1 polymer ?
#
loop_
_entity_poly.entity_id
_entity_poly.type
_entity_poly.pdbx_seq_one_letter_code
_entity_poly.pdbx_strand_id
1 'polypeptide(L)'
;VRLFSNGEMWVRACVENSNRLLSAAVHHSLAGSVSIFGTTVQTYSATLLNCNTQHAFERWSGTQHDVVVNHDVQQLAATRLVPNFGMAAMSEAGLNALLNAYTPNANLGFEAAMGSTGYQDGIGVLPRWDAAYLASGDARAWRSVVAHGKAAHSYRILWRKDGRMLIPTDYPTANAEGVGGGGNNSFGAGGLTFEIAHHPSMGYLAYLLTGDALYADAMLGVAATFFQITHTANGDGTARVVKNGQARTNAWFHRSLGQAAGILPDSAAELATLKTWLAAQVDYYAAITIEDAGAVNSQLGYPVSIGTYNEAAPITVAPWMHNFWIASVGHISDLDAISGASQTKLLALRDWMYRGITGLMGDGSQYCYTYAASYNITVSSEVVPNYTVRTASQLYQTWGEVMSATHGAQTCGTTLLGGGGGGPTVASTGYWGNALPAIAYAVEHSATGAAAAYARLTGASNWSVIQGSGFDNVPQWGVTPRPAPAAVSKSLSLSIVGASVPAWRSAMTPLTWAKIGNTPDTIDPRNNPAMNPNYPSNAPWHGTGGFPTIITGWSGGCLDASNRYHIWGEGHSDGASNAKPYIDLTANSPTWVLPRAPTGAIGNTGTLDDGNLASGVYFDGRPRAQHTYNGMVAVGNKVWVMPGGSQYQGGGATSHVHCFDTVANDWEVARQVAGGDVYAVPIYGGGADYDATRGVIWSGGWNRLSKWEIATTTWTSVAYLPNGMTGG
;
A
#
# COMPACT_ATOMS: atom_id res chain seq x y z
N VAL A 1 -1.24 -15.99 -17.18
CA VAL A 1 0.10 -16.28 -17.72
C VAL A 1 0.94 -15.03 -17.64
N ARG A 2 2.18 -15.16 -17.14
CA ARG A 2 3.21 -14.10 -17.21
C ARG A 2 4.37 -14.59 -18.04
N LEU A 3 4.84 -13.77 -18.95
CA LEU A 3 6.02 -14.03 -19.79
C LEU A 3 7.16 -13.13 -19.32
N PHE A 4 8.32 -13.71 -19.11
CA PHE A 4 9.51 -13.01 -18.64
C PHE A 4 10.50 -12.79 -19.78
N SER A 5 11.34 -11.78 -19.67
CA SER A 5 12.32 -11.39 -20.72
C SER A 5 13.33 -12.48 -21.03
N ASN A 6 13.57 -13.42 -20.13
CA ASN A 6 14.43 -14.60 -20.35
C ASN A 6 13.72 -15.73 -21.11
N GLY A 7 12.46 -15.54 -21.53
CA GLY A 7 11.66 -16.54 -22.23
C GLY A 7 10.92 -17.54 -21.33
N GLU A 8 11.10 -17.47 -20.02
CA GLU A 8 10.33 -18.30 -19.09
C GLU A 8 8.90 -17.78 -18.96
N MET A 9 8.00 -18.71 -18.70
CA MET A 9 6.60 -18.42 -18.44
C MET A 9 6.21 -18.91 -17.04
N TRP A 10 5.44 -18.09 -16.36
CA TRP A 10 4.70 -18.50 -15.17
C TRP A 10 3.23 -18.60 -15.52
N VAL A 11 2.63 -19.75 -15.22
CA VAL A 11 1.23 -20.03 -15.53
C VAL A 11 0.50 -20.37 -14.25
N ARG A 12 -0.67 -19.73 -14.07
CA ARG A 12 -1.67 -20.13 -13.09
C ARG A 12 -2.86 -20.75 -13.82
N ALA A 13 -3.30 -21.91 -13.39
CA ALA A 13 -4.54 -22.54 -13.77
C ALA A 13 -5.52 -22.47 -12.60
N CYS A 14 -6.75 -22.06 -12.85
CA CYS A 14 -7.81 -22.01 -11.85
C CYS A 14 -8.95 -22.94 -12.25
N VAL A 15 -9.46 -23.69 -11.29
CA VAL A 15 -10.68 -24.49 -11.42
C VAL A 15 -11.72 -23.89 -10.48
N GLU A 16 -12.78 -23.32 -11.04
CA GLU A 16 -13.75 -22.50 -10.31
C GLU A 16 -15.16 -23.07 -10.46
N ASN A 17 -15.93 -23.03 -9.38
CA ASN A 17 -17.36 -23.37 -9.35
C ASN A 17 -18.14 -22.16 -8.78
N SER A 18 -18.36 -21.13 -9.60
CA SER A 18 -18.92 -19.86 -9.14
C SER A 18 -20.19 -19.41 -9.84
N ASN A 19 -20.62 -20.08 -10.89
CA ASN A 19 -21.82 -19.69 -11.65
C ASN A 19 -23.10 -19.97 -10.83
N ARG A 20 -23.77 -18.89 -10.41
CA ARG A 20 -24.92 -18.92 -9.48
C ARG A 20 -26.30 -18.82 -10.15
N LEU A 21 -26.42 -18.90 -11.44
CA LEU A 21 -27.75 -18.83 -12.10
C LEU A 21 -28.63 -20.04 -11.86
N LEU A 22 -28.12 -21.06 -11.21
CA LEU A 22 -28.82 -22.25 -10.86
C LEU A 22 -29.59 -22.07 -9.54
N SER A 23 -30.80 -22.53 -9.49
CA SER A 23 -31.72 -22.47 -8.34
C SER A 23 -31.20 -23.23 -7.09
N ALA A 24 -30.16 -24.05 -7.26
CA ALA A 24 -29.46 -24.74 -6.18
C ALA A 24 -27.97 -24.64 -6.40
N ALA A 25 -27.23 -24.27 -5.36
CA ALA A 25 -25.76 -24.35 -5.37
C ALA A 25 -25.36 -25.83 -5.34
N VAL A 26 -24.62 -26.26 -6.35
CA VAL A 26 -24.19 -27.66 -6.49
C VAL A 26 -22.69 -27.74 -6.26
N HIS A 27 -22.29 -28.66 -5.39
CA HIS A 27 -20.91 -29.09 -5.27
C HIS A 27 -20.59 -30.08 -6.39
N HIS A 28 -19.43 -29.97 -6.98
CA HIS A 28 -18.98 -30.90 -8.01
C HIS A 28 -17.90 -31.82 -7.49
N SER A 29 -18.08 -33.14 -7.67
CA SER A 29 -17.00 -34.09 -7.45
C SER A 29 -16.13 -34.14 -8.69
N LEU A 30 -14.88 -33.77 -8.55
CA LEU A 30 -13.91 -33.74 -9.64
C LEU A 30 -13.10 -35.03 -9.68
N ALA A 31 -12.91 -35.60 -10.87
CA ALA A 31 -11.97 -36.65 -11.16
C ALA A 31 -11.14 -36.27 -12.39
N GLY A 32 -9.83 -36.53 -12.35
CA GLY A 32 -8.92 -36.18 -13.43
C GLY A 32 -7.69 -35.43 -12.95
N SER A 33 -7.02 -34.70 -13.82
CA SER A 33 -5.81 -33.98 -13.47
C SER A 33 -5.75 -32.60 -14.12
N VAL A 34 -5.06 -31.68 -13.44
CA VAL A 34 -4.64 -30.39 -14.00
C VAL A 34 -3.15 -30.50 -14.29
N SER A 35 -2.77 -30.23 -15.54
CA SER A 35 -1.36 -30.25 -15.96
C SER A 35 -0.97 -28.90 -16.52
N ILE A 36 0.22 -28.42 -16.12
CA ILE A 36 0.82 -27.16 -16.63
C ILE A 36 2.20 -27.55 -17.18
N PHE A 37 2.46 -27.18 -18.45
CA PHE A 37 3.68 -27.55 -19.18
C PHE A 37 3.97 -29.06 -19.14
N GLY A 38 2.93 -29.88 -19.35
CA GLY A 38 3.05 -31.34 -19.34
C GLY A 38 3.27 -31.99 -17.96
N THR A 39 3.40 -31.18 -16.91
CA THR A 39 3.52 -31.69 -15.53
C THR A 39 2.17 -31.63 -14.83
N THR A 40 1.74 -32.75 -14.26
CA THR A 40 0.55 -32.79 -13.41
C THR A 40 0.80 -32.03 -12.12
N VAL A 41 0.06 -30.93 -11.92
CA VAL A 41 0.13 -30.10 -10.72
C VAL A 41 -0.92 -30.45 -9.69
N GLN A 42 -2.00 -31.11 -10.13
CA GLN A 42 -3.05 -31.62 -9.25
C GLN A 42 -3.70 -32.85 -9.87
N THR A 43 -3.98 -33.82 -9.05
CA THR A 43 -4.84 -34.96 -9.38
C THR A 43 -6.09 -34.92 -8.51
N TYR A 44 -7.22 -35.02 -9.13
CA TYR A 44 -8.53 -35.14 -8.47
C TYR A 44 -8.99 -36.60 -8.49
N SER A 45 -9.30 -37.12 -7.32
CA SER A 45 -9.88 -38.46 -7.15
C SER A 45 -11.14 -38.30 -6.30
N ALA A 46 -12.27 -38.01 -6.95
CA ALA A 46 -13.52 -37.68 -6.28
C ALA A 46 -13.40 -36.50 -5.28
N THR A 47 -12.52 -35.53 -5.58
CA THR A 47 -12.31 -34.34 -4.74
C THR A 47 -13.45 -33.37 -4.94
N LEU A 48 -14.01 -32.92 -3.83
CA LEU A 48 -15.13 -31.96 -3.88
C LEU A 48 -14.64 -30.56 -4.24
N LEU A 49 -15.17 -29.98 -5.31
CA LEU A 49 -15.12 -28.56 -5.60
C LEU A 49 -16.38 -27.91 -5.09
N ASN A 50 -16.28 -27.17 -4.00
CA ASN A 50 -17.42 -26.55 -3.36
C ASN A 50 -18.01 -25.45 -4.25
N CYS A 51 -19.29 -25.17 -4.10
CA CYS A 51 -19.90 -24.05 -4.80
C CYS A 51 -19.30 -22.73 -4.32
N ASN A 52 -19.17 -21.78 -5.23
CA ASN A 52 -18.63 -20.43 -5.01
C ASN A 52 -17.18 -20.42 -4.50
N THR A 53 -16.41 -21.45 -4.87
CA THR A 53 -14.99 -21.60 -4.53
C THR A 53 -14.12 -21.80 -5.77
N GLN A 54 -12.81 -21.68 -5.57
CA GLN A 54 -11.82 -21.85 -6.63
C GLN A 54 -10.57 -22.58 -6.08
N HIS A 55 -10.01 -23.45 -6.91
CA HIS A 55 -8.68 -24.00 -6.69
C HIS A 55 -7.69 -23.35 -7.65
N ALA A 56 -6.52 -22.96 -7.17
CA ALA A 56 -5.48 -22.29 -7.97
C ALA A 56 -4.18 -23.11 -7.94
N PHE A 57 -3.57 -23.31 -9.10
CA PHE A 57 -2.33 -24.06 -9.30
C PHE A 57 -1.37 -23.24 -10.13
N GLU A 58 -0.07 -23.29 -9.82
CA GLU A 58 0.94 -22.46 -10.46
C GLU A 58 2.16 -23.30 -10.84
N ARG A 59 2.79 -22.92 -11.97
CA ARG A 59 4.05 -23.51 -12.40
C ARG A 59 4.82 -22.61 -13.35
N TRP A 60 6.15 -22.66 -13.23
CA TRP A 60 7.06 -22.07 -14.20
C TRP A 60 7.35 -23.04 -15.34
N SER A 61 7.62 -22.54 -16.54
CA SER A 61 7.95 -23.37 -17.71
C SER A 61 9.33 -24.01 -17.63
N GLY A 62 10.25 -23.39 -16.93
CA GLY A 62 11.61 -23.85 -16.68
C GLY A 62 11.82 -24.23 -15.22
N THR A 63 12.87 -23.67 -14.62
CA THR A 63 13.17 -23.84 -13.20
C THR A 63 12.02 -23.35 -12.34
N GLN A 64 11.66 -24.09 -11.31
CA GLN A 64 10.66 -23.64 -10.35
C GLN A 64 11.31 -22.60 -9.46
N HIS A 65 10.92 -21.36 -9.62
CA HIS A 65 11.46 -20.25 -8.84
C HIS A 65 10.63 -20.04 -7.58
N ASP A 66 11.32 -19.97 -6.46
CA ASP A 66 10.77 -19.52 -5.18
C ASP A 66 11.21 -18.05 -4.98
N VAL A 67 10.54 -17.17 -5.68
CA VAL A 67 10.89 -15.73 -5.63
C VAL A 67 10.19 -15.08 -4.46
N VAL A 68 10.97 -14.54 -3.56
CA VAL A 68 10.49 -13.71 -2.44
C VAL A 68 11.01 -12.29 -2.64
N VAL A 69 10.10 -11.34 -2.78
CA VAL A 69 10.45 -9.93 -2.83
C VAL A 69 10.70 -9.45 -1.40
N ASN A 70 11.85 -8.84 -1.18
CA ASN A 70 12.17 -8.21 0.09
C ASN A 70 11.65 -6.77 0.09
N HIS A 71 10.45 -6.57 0.59
CA HIS A 71 9.88 -5.23 0.73
C HIS A 71 10.47 -4.52 1.95
N ASP A 72 10.68 -3.23 1.84
CA ASP A 72 10.93 -2.37 2.99
C ASP A 72 9.62 -2.21 3.79
N VAL A 73 9.49 -2.97 4.86
CA VAL A 73 8.26 -2.98 5.68
C VAL A 73 8.06 -1.65 6.43
N GLN A 74 9.13 -0.90 6.71
CA GLN A 74 9.02 0.42 7.31
C GLN A 74 8.48 1.44 6.30
N GLN A 75 8.92 1.34 5.05
CA GLN A 75 8.38 2.13 3.96
C GLN A 75 6.91 1.80 3.72
N LEU A 76 6.53 0.52 3.75
CA LEU A 76 5.13 0.12 3.63
C LEU A 76 4.27 0.73 4.73
N ALA A 77 4.71 0.68 5.98
CA ALA A 77 4.01 1.32 7.09
C ALA A 77 3.87 2.84 6.89
N ALA A 78 4.91 3.50 6.36
CA ALA A 78 4.90 4.94 6.10
C ALA A 78 3.89 5.37 5.02
N THR A 79 3.49 4.46 4.11
CA THR A 79 2.46 4.74 3.09
C THR A 79 1.06 4.95 3.67
N ARG A 80 0.82 4.55 4.90
CA ARG A 80 -0.49 4.47 5.58
C ARG A 80 -1.46 3.43 4.99
N LEU A 81 -1.08 2.72 3.94
CA LEU A 81 -1.90 1.63 3.39
C LEU A 81 -1.94 0.40 4.30
N VAL A 82 -0.99 0.25 5.21
CA VAL A 82 -0.93 -0.83 6.19
C VAL A 82 -0.68 -0.27 7.60
N PRO A 83 -1.13 -0.97 8.67
CA PRO A 83 -0.78 -0.60 10.05
C PRO A 83 0.74 -0.70 10.30
N ASN A 84 1.23 0.05 11.27
CA ASN A 84 2.60 -0.10 11.77
C ASN A 84 2.64 -1.13 12.90
N PHE A 85 3.14 -2.33 12.62
CA PHE A 85 3.27 -3.40 13.61
C PHE A 85 4.58 -3.30 14.43
N GLY A 86 4.99 -2.09 14.76
CA GLY A 86 6.28 -1.80 15.40
C GLY A 86 6.47 -2.37 16.82
N MET A 87 5.40 -2.84 17.47
CA MET A 87 5.49 -3.52 18.77
C MET A 87 5.55 -5.05 18.64
N ALA A 88 5.22 -5.59 17.46
CA ALA A 88 5.31 -7.00 17.20
C ALA A 88 6.77 -7.40 16.90
N ALA A 89 7.28 -8.38 17.62
CA ALA A 89 8.60 -8.97 17.41
C ALA A 89 8.42 -10.45 17.08
N MET A 90 8.74 -10.86 15.85
CA MET A 90 8.60 -12.24 15.41
C MET A 90 9.83 -13.07 15.79
N SER A 91 9.66 -14.04 16.67
CA SER A 91 10.69 -15.02 16.99
C SER A 91 10.88 -16.06 15.87
N GLU A 92 12.01 -16.75 15.87
CA GLU A 92 12.22 -17.90 14.98
C GLU A 92 11.13 -18.97 15.13
N ALA A 93 10.68 -19.23 16.36
CA ALA A 93 9.59 -20.16 16.64
C ALA A 93 8.26 -19.67 16.04
N GLY A 94 7.94 -18.38 16.21
CA GLY A 94 6.73 -17.77 15.66
C GLY A 94 6.71 -17.81 14.13
N LEU A 95 7.84 -17.49 13.49
CA LEU A 95 7.97 -17.55 12.02
C LEU A 95 7.86 -18.99 11.47
N ASN A 96 8.46 -19.97 12.16
CA ASN A 96 8.39 -21.38 11.76
C ASN A 96 7.00 -21.99 11.98
N ALA A 97 6.18 -21.42 12.86
CA ALA A 97 4.82 -21.86 13.11
C ALA A 97 3.80 -21.34 12.09
N LEU A 98 4.20 -20.42 11.20
CA LEU A 98 3.30 -19.89 10.18
C LEU A 98 2.95 -20.94 9.12
N LEU A 99 1.67 -21.11 8.85
CA LEU A 99 1.19 -21.98 7.78
C LEU A 99 1.48 -21.32 6.42
N ASN A 100 2.28 -21.95 5.59
CA ASN A 100 2.81 -21.37 4.35
C ASN A 100 2.65 -22.25 3.11
N ALA A 101 1.91 -23.35 3.22
CA ALA A 101 1.64 -24.27 2.12
C ALA A 101 0.14 -24.27 1.79
N TYR A 102 -0.20 -23.86 0.58
CA TYR A 102 -1.55 -23.92 0.07
C TYR A 102 -1.88 -25.31 -0.49
N THR A 103 -3.01 -25.84 -0.07
CA THR A 103 -3.67 -26.96 -0.74
C THR A 103 -5.16 -26.61 -0.96
N PRO A 104 -5.78 -27.08 -2.06
CA PRO A 104 -7.20 -26.85 -2.30
C PRO A 104 -8.09 -27.29 -1.14
N ASN A 105 -9.09 -26.49 -0.81
CA ASN A 105 -10.02 -26.67 0.31
C ASN A 105 -9.36 -26.68 1.71
N ALA A 106 -8.07 -26.40 1.82
CA ALA A 106 -7.42 -26.36 3.12
C ALA A 106 -7.88 -25.17 3.94
N ASN A 107 -8.13 -25.43 5.22
CA ASN A 107 -8.28 -24.40 6.21
C ASN A 107 -6.88 -24.03 6.77
N LEU A 108 -6.28 -22.99 6.25
CA LEU A 108 -4.97 -22.50 6.70
C LEU A 108 -5.07 -21.68 8.01
N GLY A 109 -5.77 -22.18 9.02
CA GLY A 109 -5.96 -21.46 10.27
C GLY A 109 -7.10 -20.44 10.22
N PHE A 110 -7.92 -20.46 9.18
CA PHE A 110 -9.21 -19.79 9.20
C PHE A 110 -10.16 -20.54 10.15
N GLU A 111 -10.63 -19.85 11.15
CA GLU A 111 -11.60 -20.42 12.08
C GLU A 111 -12.99 -20.46 11.45
N ALA A 112 -13.61 -21.64 11.48
CA ALA A 112 -14.97 -21.80 10.99
C ALA A 112 -16.01 -21.27 11.98
N ALA A 113 -15.67 -21.22 13.27
CA ALA A 113 -16.54 -20.73 14.33
C ALA A 113 -15.69 -20.19 15.48
N MET A 114 -16.24 -19.27 16.25
CA MET A 114 -15.53 -18.68 17.38
C MET A 114 -15.60 -19.58 18.62
N GLY A 115 -14.43 -20.15 18.99
CA GLY A 115 -14.26 -20.80 20.27
C GLY A 115 -13.86 -19.85 21.41
N SER A 116 -13.33 -18.66 21.07
CA SER A 116 -12.91 -17.64 22.03
C SER A 116 -13.17 -16.24 21.52
N THR A 117 -13.45 -15.32 22.41
CA THR A 117 -13.88 -13.95 22.10
C THR A 117 -12.77 -13.13 21.44
N GLY A 118 -12.70 -13.12 20.10
CA GLY A 118 -11.97 -12.10 19.39
C GLY A 118 -10.46 -12.27 19.24
N TYR A 119 -9.89 -13.46 19.53
CA TYR A 119 -8.45 -13.72 19.45
C TYR A 119 -8.11 -14.87 18.50
N GLN A 120 -8.57 -14.75 17.28
CA GLN A 120 -8.24 -15.69 16.24
C GLN A 120 -7.19 -15.09 15.30
N ASP A 121 -6.44 -15.93 14.63
CA ASP A 121 -5.38 -15.53 13.69
C ASP A 121 -5.91 -14.64 12.54
N GLY A 122 -7.18 -14.83 12.16
CA GLY A 122 -7.84 -14.05 11.12
C GLY A 122 -8.34 -12.67 11.54
N ILE A 123 -8.45 -12.39 12.84
CA ILE A 123 -9.10 -11.18 13.37
C ILE A 123 -8.09 -10.06 13.56
N GLY A 124 -8.42 -8.87 13.05
CA GLY A 124 -7.62 -7.67 13.11
C GLY A 124 -7.89 -6.74 11.92
N VAL A 125 -7.25 -5.60 11.89
CA VAL A 125 -7.21 -4.75 10.68
C VAL A 125 -6.59 -5.53 9.52
N LEU A 126 -5.47 -6.20 9.81
CA LEU A 126 -4.89 -7.25 8.99
C LEU A 126 -4.76 -8.54 9.83
N PRO A 127 -4.83 -9.73 9.22
CA PRO A 127 -4.70 -11.00 9.92
C PRO A 127 -3.26 -11.27 10.37
N ARG A 128 -3.09 -12.28 11.21
CA ARG A 128 -1.79 -12.67 11.79
C ARG A 128 -0.67 -12.83 10.75
N TRP A 129 -0.93 -13.50 9.64
CA TRP A 129 0.08 -13.76 8.60
C TRP A 129 0.54 -12.49 7.89
N ASP A 130 -0.39 -11.56 7.60
CA ASP A 130 -0.07 -10.25 7.02
C ASP A 130 0.73 -9.41 8.02
N ALA A 131 0.29 -9.37 9.28
CA ALA A 131 0.98 -8.66 10.35
C ALA A 131 2.38 -9.22 10.63
N ALA A 132 2.54 -10.55 10.62
CA ALA A 132 3.83 -11.19 10.78
C ALA A 132 4.83 -10.79 9.69
N TYR A 133 4.36 -10.69 8.44
CA TYR A 133 5.20 -10.19 7.36
C TYR A 133 5.58 -8.72 7.54
N LEU A 134 4.61 -7.87 7.84
CA LEU A 134 4.84 -6.43 8.04
C LEU A 134 5.70 -6.12 9.28
N ALA A 135 5.71 -7.02 10.27
CA ALA A 135 6.57 -6.89 11.45
C ALA A 135 8.01 -7.39 11.21
N SER A 136 8.22 -8.36 10.30
CA SER A 136 9.50 -9.04 10.17
C SER A 136 10.20 -8.88 8.82
N GLY A 137 9.46 -8.70 7.72
CA GLY A 137 9.99 -8.79 6.37
C GLY A 137 10.44 -10.20 5.96
N ASP A 138 10.18 -11.22 6.80
CA ASP A 138 10.70 -12.57 6.61
C ASP A 138 10.03 -13.31 5.46
N ALA A 139 10.82 -14.06 4.69
CA ALA A 139 10.34 -14.85 3.56
C ALA A 139 9.29 -15.91 3.92
N ARG A 140 9.38 -16.49 5.11
CA ARG A 140 8.39 -17.48 5.61
C ARG A 140 7.04 -16.83 5.82
N ALA A 141 7.03 -15.62 6.37
CA ALA A 141 5.82 -14.83 6.56
C ALA A 141 5.24 -14.40 5.20
N TRP A 142 6.07 -14.00 4.24
CA TRP A 142 5.60 -13.72 2.88
C TRP A 142 4.93 -14.93 2.21
N ARG A 143 5.54 -16.12 2.31
CA ARG A 143 4.91 -17.36 1.81
C ARG A 143 3.57 -17.63 2.48
N SER A 144 3.45 -17.31 3.76
CA SER A 144 2.19 -17.42 4.50
C SER A 144 1.13 -16.46 3.95
N VAL A 145 1.48 -15.19 3.68
CA VAL A 145 0.58 -14.21 3.04
C VAL A 145 0.04 -14.75 1.71
N VAL A 146 0.93 -15.24 0.86
CA VAL A 146 0.56 -15.80 -0.46
C VAL A 146 -0.33 -17.04 -0.33
N ALA A 147 0.02 -17.96 0.58
CA ALA A 147 -0.76 -19.17 0.80
C ALA A 147 -2.18 -18.87 1.30
N HIS A 148 -2.32 -17.97 2.26
CA HIS A 148 -3.63 -17.55 2.77
C HIS A 148 -4.43 -16.76 1.73
N GLY A 149 -3.77 -15.93 0.92
CA GLY A 149 -4.41 -15.24 -0.20
C GLY A 149 -5.04 -16.21 -1.22
N LYS A 150 -4.37 -17.35 -1.50
CA LYS A 150 -4.94 -18.43 -2.34
C LYS A 150 -6.05 -19.17 -1.61
N ALA A 151 -5.86 -19.49 -0.34
CA ALA A 151 -6.82 -20.22 0.48
C ALA A 151 -8.11 -19.43 0.74
N ALA A 152 -8.08 -18.10 0.61
CA ALA A 152 -9.27 -17.27 0.68
C ALA A 152 -10.40 -17.77 -0.25
N HIS A 153 -10.03 -18.31 -1.41
CA HIS A 153 -10.97 -18.87 -2.38
C HIS A 153 -11.54 -20.24 -1.99
N SER A 154 -11.14 -20.80 -0.87
CA SER A 154 -11.80 -21.96 -0.25
C SER A 154 -13.08 -21.58 0.50
N TYR A 155 -13.26 -20.28 0.80
CA TYR A 155 -14.53 -19.74 1.26
C TYR A 155 -15.50 -19.54 0.10
N ARG A 156 -16.79 -19.59 0.37
CA ARG A 156 -17.85 -19.38 -0.62
C ARG A 156 -18.09 -17.89 -0.89
N ILE A 157 -17.08 -17.22 -1.46
CA ILE A 157 -17.09 -15.79 -1.74
C ILE A 157 -17.17 -15.46 -3.23
N LEU A 158 -17.03 -16.44 -4.11
CA LEU A 158 -17.05 -16.23 -5.55
C LEU A 158 -18.48 -16.38 -6.11
N TRP A 159 -19.22 -15.31 -6.07
CA TRP A 159 -20.58 -15.25 -6.61
C TRP A 159 -20.52 -14.59 -7.98
N ARG A 160 -20.50 -15.36 -9.05
CA ARG A 160 -20.36 -14.81 -10.40
C ARG A 160 -21.59 -15.06 -11.26
N LYS A 161 -21.80 -14.11 -12.18
CA LYS A 161 -22.66 -14.24 -13.34
C LYS A 161 -21.92 -13.66 -14.55
N ASP A 162 -21.89 -14.40 -15.66
CA ASP A 162 -21.24 -13.98 -16.90
C ASP A 162 -19.78 -13.51 -16.67
N GLY A 163 -19.06 -14.21 -15.79
CA GLY A 163 -17.66 -13.92 -15.45
C GLY A 163 -17.44 -12.76 -14.48
N ARG A 164 -18.48 -11.99 -14.13
CA ARG A 164 -18.38 -10.85 -13.21
C ARG A 164 -18.88 -11.23 -11.81
N MET A 165 -18.32 -10.59 -10.79
CA MET A 165 -18.84 -10.72 -9.43
C MET A 165 -20.29 -10.22 -9.35
N LEU A 166 -21.16 -10.99 -8.71
CA LEU A 166 -22.54 -10.57 -8.46
C LEU A 166 -22.56 -9.45 -7.44
N ILE A 167 -23.05 -8.31 -7.88
CA ILE A 167 -23.26 -7.16 -7.01
C ILE A 167 -24.75 -7.13 -6.66
N PRO A 168 -25.14 -7.01 -5.38
CA PRO A 168 -26.55 -6.99 -4.96
C PRO A 168 -27.40 -5.92 -5.64
N THR A 169 -26.80 -4.83 -6.11
CA THR A 169 -27.53 -3.81 -6.91
C THR A 169 -28.05 -4.34 -8.23
N ASP A 170 -27.28 -5.23 -8.88
CA ASP A 170 -27.70 -5.86 -10.14
C ASP A 170 -28.70 -7.01 -9.89
N TYR A 171 -28.59 -7.62 -8.72
CA TYR A 171 -29.40 -8.77 -8.31
C TYR A 171 -29.95 -8.57 -6.90
N PRO A 172 -30.94 -7.68 -6.73
CA PRO A 172 -31.46 -7.31 -5.40
C PRO A 172 -32.13 -8.47 -4.64
N THR A 173 -32.49 -9.53 -5.34
CA THR A 173 -33.10 -10.74 -4.73
C THR A 173 -32.04 -11.83 -4.46
N ALA A 174 -30.80 -11.66 -4.90
CA ALA A 174 -29.72 -12.60 -4.59
C ALA A 174 -29.46 -12.58 -3.08
N ASN A 175 -29.52 -13.74 -2.47
CA ASN A 175 -29.33 -13.92 -1.04
C ASN A 175 -28.31 -15.03 -0.79
N ALA A 176 -27.32 -14.73 0.03
CA ALA A 176 -26.35 -15.69 0.53
C ALA A 176 -26.73 -16.22 1.94
N GLU A 177 -27.97 -16.03 2.37
CA GLU A 177 -28.49 -16.56 3.63
C GLU A 177 -28.26 -18.06 3.71
N GLY A 178 -27.68 -18.52 4.81
CA GLY A 178 -27.22 -19.91 4.97
C GLY A 178 -25.76 -20.14 4.57
N VAL A 179 -25.05 -19.16 4.03
CA VAL A 179 -23.60 -19.21 3.82
C VAL A 179 -22.84 -18.66 5.04
N GLY A 180 -23.50 -17.83 5.85
CA GLY A 180 -22.92 -17.22 7.03
C GLY A 180 -23.79 -17.36 8.26
N GLY A 181 -23.19 -17.75 9.35
CA GLY A 181 -23.75 -17.70 10.68
C GLY A 181 -24.28 -19.03 11.22
N GLY A 182 -23.70 -19.46 12.32
CA GLY A 182 -24.35 -20.36 13.25
C GLY A 182 -24.60 -21.81 12.79
N GLY A 183 -23.81 -22.36 11.93
CA GLY A 183 -23.85 -23.81 11.66
C GLY A 183 -24.90 -24.28 10.65
N ASN A 184 -25.66 -23.40 10.05
CA ASN A 184 -26.60 -23.81 8.98
C ASN A 184 -25.95 -23.67 7.60
N ASN A 185 -25.19 -24.69 7.23
CA ASN A 185 -24.78 -24.94 5.86
C ASN A 185 -25.98 -25.42 5.02
N SER A 186 -26.87 -24.51 4.62
CA SER A 186 -28.03 -24.85 3.74
C SER A 186 -27.59 -25.40 2.39
N PHE A 187 -26.30 -25.34 2.05
CA PHE A 187 -25.72 -25.83 0.79
C PHE A 187 -24.98 -27.16 0.93
N GLY A 188 -25.24 -27.94 1.98
CA GLY A 188 -24.63 -29.24 2.18
C GLY A 188 -23.27 -29.22 2.89
N ALA A 189 -22.84 -30.39 3.34
CA ALA A 189 -21.57 -30.57 4.03
C ALA A 189 -20.39 -30.29 3.08
N GLY A 190 -19.46 -29.47 3.50
CA GLY A 190 -18.19 -29.23 2.82
C GLY A 190 -17.91 -27.76 2.50
N GLY A 191 -16.69 -27.36 2.67
CA GLY A 191 -16.16 -26.02 2.47
C GLY A 191 -16.17 -25.16 3.73
N LEU A 192 -15.35 -24.10 3.69
CA LEU A 192 -15.27 -23.15 4.77
C LEU A 192 -16.50 -22.26 4.80
N THR A 193 -17.05 -22.08 5.99
CA THR A 193 -18.21 -21.21 6.20
C THR A 193 -17.73 -19.76 6.35
N PHE A 194 -18.25 -18.87 5.51
CA PHE A 194 -18.02 -17.44 5.67
C PHE A 194 -18.88 -16.93 6.82
N GLU A 195 -18.26 -16.35 7.83
CA GLU A 195 -18.94 -15.84 9.02
C GLU A 195 -18.65 -14.35 9.16
N ILE A 196 -19.71 -13.53 9.12
CA ILE A 196 -19.60 -12.07 9.03
C ILE A 196 -18.94 -11.41 10.23
N ALA A 197 -19.00 -12.04 11.40
CA ALA A 197 -18.38 -11.50 12.62
C ALA A 197 -16.92 -11.92 12.83
N HIS A 198 -16.38 -12.84 12.01
CA HIS A 198 -15.06 -13.43 12.26
C HIS A 198 -14.17 -13.59 11.03
N HIS A 199 -14.59 -13.13 9.85
CA HIS A 199 -13.77 -13.32 8.65
C HIS A 199 -12.54 -12.40 8.66
N PRO A 200 -11.41 -12.87 8.11
CA PRO A 200 -10.20 -12.08 7.98
C PRO A 200 -10.30 -11.02 6.88
N SER A 201 -9.32 -10.12 6.85
CA SER A 201 -8.98 -9.37 5.64
C SER A 201 -8.36 -10.35 4.65
N MET A 202 -9.05 -10.66 3.56
CA MET A 202 -8.61 -11.65 2.58
C MET A 202 -8.04 -10.99 1.34
N GLY A 203 -6.81 -11.33 0.99
CA GLY A 203 -6.18 -10.90 -0.25
C GLY A 203 -5.63 -9.47 -0.25
N TYR A 204 -5.91 -8.64 0.74
CA TYR A 204 -5.53 -7.23 0.75
C TYR A 204 -4.02 -7.01 0.60
N LEU A 205 -3.22 -7.54 1.53
CA LEU A 205 -1.77 -7.36 1.49
C LEU A 205 -1.16 -8.07 0.28
N ALA A 206 -1.63 -9.28 -0.04
CA ALA A 206 -1.16 -10.01 -1.20
C ALA A 206 -1.42 -9.24 -2.50
N TYR A 207 -2.59 -8.61 -2.65
CA TYR A 207 -2.89 -7.76 -3.81
C TYR A 207 -2.06 -6.48 -3.81
N LEU A 208 -2.00 -5.78 -2.70
CA LEU A 208 -1.24 -4.52 -2.57
C LEU A 208 0.21 -4.68 -3.02
N LEU A 209 0.83 -5.82 -2.70
CA LEU A 209 2.25 -6.06 -2.98
C LEU A 209 2.53 -6.77 -4.31
N THR A 210 1.51 -7.38 -4.96
CA THR A 210 1.71 -8.14 -6.20
C THR A 210 0.93 -7.61 -7.40
N GLY A 211 -0.15 -6.86 -7.16
CA GLY A 211 -1.11 -6.48 -8.20
C GLY A 211 -1.83 -7.67 -8.84
N ASP A 212 -1.83 -8.84 -8.21
CA ASP A 212 -2.37 -10.06 -8.80
C ASP A 212 -3.89 -10.13 -8.66
N ALA A 213 -4.59 -10.25 -9.79
CA ALA A 213 -6.05 -10.28 -9.86
C ALA A 213 -6.71 -11.37 -9.01
N LEU A 214 -6.02 -12.49 -8.75
CA LEU A 214 -6.53 -13.51 -7.83
C LEU A 214 -6.86 -12.94 -6.46
N TYR A 215 -5.98 -12.11 -5.92
CA TYR A 215 -6.18 -11.52 -4.59
C TYR A 215 -7.18 -10.36 -4.61
N ALA A 216 -7.27 -9.63 -5.72
CA ALA A 216 -8.33 -8.64 -5.92
C ALA A 216 -9.72 -9.29 -5.91
N ASP A 217 -9.87 -10.46 -6.56
CA ASP A 217 -11.10 -11.25 -6.54
C ASP A 217 -11.49 -11.68 -5.12
N ALA A 218 -10.53 -12.03 -4.27
CA ALA A 218 -10.80 -12.37 -2.87
C ALA A 218 -11.37 -11.18 -2.10
N MET A 219 -10.78 -9.99 -2.22
CA MET A 219 -11.29 -8.77 -1.58
C MET A 219 -12.70 -8.42 -2.05
N LEU A 220 -12.90 -8.43 -3.36
CA LEU A 220 -14.20 -8.12 -3.97
C LEU A 220 -15.26 -9.14 -3.54
N GLY A 221 -14.90 -10.42 -3.53
CA GLY A 221 -15.78 -11.50 -3.11
C GLY A 221 -16.22 -11.37 -1.66
N VAL A 222 -15.31 -11.00 -0.76
CA VAL A 222 -15.64 -10.74 0.65
C VAL A 222 -16.60 -9.57 0.79
N ALA A 223 -16.32 -8.42 0.15
CA ALA A 223 -17.19 -7.25 0.21
C ALA A 223 -18.59 -7.55 -0.34
N ALA A 224 -18.67 -8.23 -1.48
CA ALA A 224 -19.95 -8.62 -2.09
C ALA A 224 -20.74 -9.62 -1.22
N THR A 225 -20.06 -10.60 -0.61
CA THR A 225 -20.69 -11.62 0.23
C THR A 225 -21.34 -11.02 1.47
N PHE A 226 -20.71 -10.02 2.08
CA PHE A 226 -21.30 -9.30 3.19
C PHE A 226 -22.69 -8.75 2.88
N PHE A 227 -22.80 -8.05 1.76
CA PHE A 227 -24.09 -7.51 1.33
C PHE A 227 -25.09 -8.60 1.05
N GLN A 228 -24.68 -9.70 0.46
CA GLN A 228 -25.56 -10.81 0.15
C GLN A 228 -26.09 -11.52 1.40
N ILE A 229 -25.28 -11.61 2.46
CA ILE A 229 -25.69 -12.21 3.75
C ILE A 229 -26.60 -11.26 4.53
N THR A 230 -26.28 -9.98 4.55
CA THR A 230 -26.97 -9.01 5.41
C THR A 230 -28.17 -8.35 4.73
N HIS A 231 -28.29 -8.50 3.43
CA HIS A 231 -29.31 -7.83 2.63
C HIS A 231 -30.75 -8.12 3.06
N THR A 232 -31.07 -9.37 3.37
CA THR A 232 -32.44 -9.77 3.79
C THR A 232 -32.73 -9.46 5.24
N ALA A 233 -31.72 -9.49 6.10
CA ALA A 233 -31.86 -9.25 7.53
C ALA A 233 -32.05 -7.76 7.87
N ASN A 234 -31.57 -6.84 7.03
CA ASN A 234 -31.56 -5.40 7.31
C ASN A 234 -32.28 -4.53 6.26
N GLY A 235 -32.99 -5.10 5.40
CA GLY A 235 -34.05 -4.75 4.48
C GLY A 235 -34.38 -3.30 4.10
N ASP A 236 -33.41 -2.40 3.86
CA ASP A 236 -33.71 -1.09 3.29
C ASP A 236 -33.30 -0.97 1.81
N GLY A 237 -33.57 -1.95 1.07
CA GLY A 237 -33.62 -2.12 -0.39
C GLY A 237 -32.78 -1.24 -1.31
N THR A 238 -32.41 -0.03 -0.95
CA THR A 238 -31.76 0.94 -1.86
C THR A 238 -30.38 1.43 -1.39
N ALA A 239 -30.15 1.58 -0.11
CA ALA A 239 -28.90 2.14 0.41
C ALA A 239 -27.86 1.09 0.81
N ARG A 240 -28.22 -0.17 0.90
CA ARG A 240 -27.32 -1.31 1.20
C ARG A 240 -26.42 -1.08 2.43
N VAL A 241 -27.01 -0.59 3.51
CA VAL A 241 -26.30 -0.33 4.75
C VAL A 241 -26.33 -1.58 5.62
N VAL A 242 -25.17 -2.03 6.07
CA VAL A 242 -25.03 -3.10 7.05
C VAL A 242 -25.29 -2.53 8.44
N LYS A 243 -26.33 -2.99 9.07
CA LYS A 243 -26.77 -2.64 10.42
C LYS A 243 -26.81 -3.92 11.25
N ASN A 244 -25.71 -4.29 11.85
CA ASN A 244 -25.67 -5.53 12.66
C ASN A 244 -25.60 -5.20 14.13
N GLY A 245 -26.27 -6.01 14.96
CA GLY A 245 -26.25 -5.89 16.41
C GLY A 245 -24.89 -6.16 17.06
N GLN A 246 -23.93 -6.72 16.31
CA GLN A 246 -22.56 -6.92 16.80
C GLN A 246 -21.62 -5.87 16.19
N ALA A 247 -20.98 -5.07 17.04
CA ALA A 247 -20.05 -4.03 16.61
C ALA A 247 -18.90 -4.58 15.74
N ARG A 248 -18.40 -5.79 16.02
CA ARG A 248 -17.34 -6.43 15.23
C ARG A 248 -17.75 -6.75 13.80
N THR A 249 -19.03 -7.12 13.54
CA THR A 249 -19.53 -7.32 12.17
C THR A 249 -19.45 -6.03 11.38
N ASN A 250 -19.86 -4.91 11.97
CA ASN A 250 -19.74 -3.59 11.35
C ASN A 250 -18.28 -3.21 11.14
N ALA A 251 -17.41 -3.52 12.09
CA ALA A 251 -15.96 -3.29 11.99
C ALA A 251 -15.35 -4.00 10.79
N TRP A 252 -15.62 -5.29 10.63
CA TRP A 252 -15.03 -6.08 9.54
C TRP A 252 -15.64 -5.74 8.19
N PHE A 253 -16.90 -5.33 8.18
CA PHE A 253 -17.52 -4.83 6.96
C PHE A 253 -16.86 -3.52 6.51
N HIS A 254 -16.74 -2.52 7.38
CA HIS A 254 -16.05 -1.26 7.05
C HIS A 254 -14.62 -1.52 6.58
N ARG A 255 -13.86 -2.37 7.27
CA ARG A 255 -12.52 -2.77 6.87
C ARG A 255 -12.48 -3.34 5.46
N SER A 256 -13.26 -4.40 5.21
CA SER A 256 -13.18 -5.15 3.95
C SER A 256 -13.73 -4.35 2.77
N LEU A 257 -14.82 -3.60 2.98
CA LEU A 257 -15.35 -2.70 1.96
C LEU A 257 -14.38 -1.54 1.67
N GLY A 258 -13.82 -0.91 2.72
CA GLY A 258 -12.86 0.18 2.57
C GLY A 258 -11.57 -0.26 1.88
N GLN A 259 -11.05 -1.44 2.23
CA GLN A 259 -9.89 -2.03 1.57
C GLN A 259 -10.14 -2.28 0.08
N ALA A 260 -11.26 -2.91 -0.27
CA ALA A 260 -11.61 -3.15 -1.66
C ALA A 260 -11.84 -1.84 -2.44
N ALA A 261 -12.58 -0.88 -1.85
CA ALA A 261 -12.85 0.41 -2.49
C ALA A 261 -11.60 1.30 -2.63
N GLY A 262 -10.61 1.12 -1.74
CA GLY A 262 -9.39 1.95 -1.70
C GLY A 262 -8.28 1.50 -2.63
N ILE A 263 -8.14 0.17 -2.90
CA ILE A 263 -6.98 -0.33 -3.64
C ILE A 263 -7.30 -1.14 -4.90
N LEU A 264 -8.57 -1.45 -5.19
CA LEU A 264 -8.92 -2.06 -6.48
C LEU A 264 -8.56 -1.12 -7.63
N PRO A 265 -8.17 -1.65 -8.81
CA PRO A 265 -7.77 -0.81 -9.92
C PRO A 265 -8.94 0.03 -10.44
N ASP A 266 -8.66 1.24 -10.94
CA ASP A 266 -9.67 2.15 -11.49
C ASP A 266 -10.50 1.51 -12.62
N SER A 267 -9.95 0.50 -13.29
CA SER A 267 -10.62 -0.27 -14.34
C SER A 267 -11.58 -1.34 -13.81
N ALA A 268 -11.61 -1.60 -12.48
CA ALA A 268 -12.53 -2.57 -11.92
C ALA A 268 -13.99 -2.09 -12.07
N ALA A 269 -14.81 -2.91 -12.73
CA ALA A 269 -16.18 -2.54 -13.05
C ALA A 269 -17.05 -2.32 -11.80
N GLU A 270 -16.69 -2.96 -10.71
CA GLU A 270 -17.38 -2.92 -9.42
C GLU A 270 -16.96 -1.74 -8.53
N LEU A 271 -15.84 -1.06 -8.83
CA LEU A 271 -15.26 -0.05 -7.96
C LEU A 271 -16.22 1.10 -7.62
N ALA A 272 -16.92 1.63 -8.62
CA ALA A 272 -17.87 2.71 -8.41
C ALA A 272 -19.00 2.32 -7.43
N THR A 273 -19.47 1.07 -7.53
CA THR A 273 -20.50 0.53 -6.63
C THR A 273 -19.97 0.38 -5.21
N LEU A 274 -18.74 -0.15 -5.04
CA LEU A 274 -18.13 -0.28 -3.71
C LEU A 274 -17.94 1.07 -3.03
N LYS A 275 -17.50 2.09 -3.76
CA LYS A 275 -17.38 3.46 -3.26
C LYS A 275 -18.73 4.05 -2.86
N THR A 276 -19.77 3.81 -3.64
CA THR A 276 -21.14 4.21 -3.30
C THR A 276 -21.63 3.53 -2.03
N TRP A 277 -21.36 2.25 -1.87
CA TRP A 277 -21.75 1.53 -0.67
C TRP A 277 -20.98 2.00 0.57
N LEU A 278 -19.69 2.27 0.44
CA LEU A 278 -18.91 2.82 1.54
C LEU A 278 -19.40 4.21 1.95
N ALA A 279 -19.73 5.06 0.99
CA ALA A 279 -20.32 6.37 1.24
C ALA A 279 -21.66 6.25 1.98
N ALA A 280 -22.57 5.37 1.50
CA ALA A 280 -23.86 5.15 2.15
C ALA A 280 -23.71 4.62 3.59
N GLN A 281 -22.74 3.73 3.82
CA GLN A 281 -22.43 3.22 5.15
C GLN A 281 -21.97 4.34 6.09
N VAL A 282 -21.05 5.19 5.62
CA VAL A 282 -20.56 6.35 6.37
C VAL A 282 -21.67 7.34 6.64
N ASP A 283 -22.48 7.67 5.63
CA ASP A 283 -23.59 8.63 5.75
C ASP A 283 -24.63 8.16 6.78
N TYR A 284 -24.94 6.86 6.77
CA TYR A 284 -25.86 6.28 7.76
C TYR A 284 -25.35 6.43 9.20
N TYR A 285 -24.09 6.02 9.44
CA TYR A 285 -23.52 6.11 10.79
C TYR A 285 -23.27 7.56 11.21
N ALA A 286 -22.93 8.44 10.30
CA ALA A 286 -22.84 9.87 10.57
C ALA A 286 -24.18 10.45 11.02
N ALA A 287 -25.29 10.09 10.36
CA ALA A 287 -26.63 10.58 10.70
C ALA A 287 -27.09 10.21 12.12
N ILE A 288 -26.75 9.01 12.58
CA ILE A 288 -27.15 8.53 13.92
C ILE A 288 -26.08 8.80 15.02
N THR A 289 -24.97 9.43 14.68
CA THR A 289 -23.88 9.76 15.60
C THR A 289 -23.54 11.24 15.55
N ILE A 290 -22.65 11.67 14.66
CA ILE A 290 -22.13 13.05 14.62
C ILE A 290 -23.17 14.11 14.22
N GLU A 291 -24.25 13.72 13.57
CA GLU A 291 -25.39 14.59 13.24
C GLU A 291 -26.51 14.49 14.29
N ASP A 292 -26.44 13.55 15.24
CA ASP A 292 -27.33 13.47 16.39
C ASP A 292 -26.98 14.54 17.42
N ALA A 293 -27.95 15.36 17.80
CA ALA A 293 -27.71 16.50 18.72
C ALA A 293 -27.19 16.06 20.09
N GLY A 294 -27.59 14.85 20.57
CA GLY A 294 -27.05 14.27 21.81
C GLY A 294 -25.60 13.81 21.66
N ALA A 295 -25.25 13.28 20.49
CA ALA A 295 -23.89 12.79 20.20
C ALA A 295 -22.87 13.93 20.16
N VAL A 296 -23.21 15.09 19.72
CA VAL A 296 -22.31 16.27 19.68
C VAL A 296 -21.70 16.55 21.05
N ASN A 297 -22.46 16.32 22.10
CA ASN A 297 -22.05 16.53 23.50
C ASN A 297 -21.54 15.26 24.18
N SER A 298 -21.74 14.06 23.56
CA SER A 298 -21.33 12.80 24.15
C SER A 298 -19.83 12.60 24.05
N GLN A 299 -19.24 12.19 25.17
CA GLN A 299 -17.83 11.79 25.24
C GLN A 299 -17.62 10.30 24.91
N LEU A 300 -18.70 9.50 24.80
CA LEU A 300 -18.58 8.04 24.69
C LEU A 300 -18.04 7.59 23.35
N GLY A 301 -18.41 8.22 22.23
CA GLY A 301 -17.87 7.91 20.92
C GLY A 301 -18.15 6.49 20.41
N TYR A 302 -19.18 5.84 20.90
CA TYR A 302 -19.59 4.50 20.45
C TYR A 302 -20.71 4.57 19.41
N PRO A 303 -20.49 4.06 18.19
CA PRO A 303 -21.57 3.89 17.20
C PRO A 303 -22.67 2.96 17.72
N VAL A 304 -23.87 3.21 17.32
CA VAL A 304 -25.10 2.71 17.97
C VAL A 304 -25.58 1.37 17.45
N SER A 305 -24.76 0.52 16.97
CA SER A 305 -25.14 -0.86 16.76
C SER A 305 -24.64 -1.69 17.91
N ILE A 306 -25.49 -1.92 18.87
CA ILE A 306 -25.09 -2.43 20.17
C ILE A 306 -25.73 -3.77 20.38
N GLY A 307 -24.92 -4.82 20.42
CA GLY A 307 -25.35 -6.09 20.94
C GLY A 307 -25.61 -5.98 22.43
N THR A 308 -26.86 -6.10 22.84
CA THR A 308 -27.20 -6.25 24.25
C THR A 308 -27.04 -7.72 24.62
N TYR A 309 -26.11 -8.00 25.52
CA TYR A 309 -25.94 -9.36 26.06
C TYR A 309 -26.98 -9.73 27.11
N ASN A 310 -27.76 -8.76 27.56
CA ASN A 310 -28.80 -8.99 28.57
C ASN A 310 -30.05 -8.14 28.27
N GLU A 311 -31.12 -8.81 27.83
CA GLU A 311 -32.38 -8.18 27.45
C GLU A 311 -33.13 -7.50 28.62
N ALA A 312 -32.85 -7.91 29.83
CA ALA A 312 -33.50 -7.42 31.04
C ALA A 312 -32.67 -6.36 31.81
N ALA A 313 -31.49 -6.00 31.33
CA ALA A 313 -30.56 -5.08 31.96
C ALA A 313 -30.42 -3.76 31.16
N PRO A 314 -29.86 -2.72 31.78
CA PRO A 314 -29.44 -1.53 31.03
C PRO A 314 -28.53 -1.87 29.85
N ILE A 315 -28.53 -1.02 28.83
CA ILE A 315 -27.73 -1.24 27.60
C ILE A 315 -26.25 -1.33 27.97
N THR A 316 -25.64 -2.42 27.56
CA THR A 316 -24.19 -2.64 27.71
C THR A 316 -23.54 -2.79 26.34
N VAL A 317 -22.29 -2.37 26.24
CA VAL A 317 -21.44 -2.60 25.08
C VAL A 317 -20.21 -3.40 25.48
N ALA A 318 -19.65 -4.12 24.51
CA ALA A 318 -18.36 -4.78 24.64
C ALA A 318 -17.26 -3.85 24.08
N PRO A 319 -16.48 -3.15 24.91
CA PRO A 319 -15.48 -2.19 24.44
C PRO A 319 -14.49 -2.80 23.45
N TRP A 320 -14.10 -4.06 23.66
CA TRP A 320 -13.18 -4.79 22.79
C TRP A 320 -13.70 -4.92 21.34
N MET A 321 -15.01 -5.11 21.13
CA MET A 321 -15.59 -5.12 19.78
C MET A 321 -15.62 -3.72 19.14
N HIS A 322 -15.86 -2.70 19.95
CA HIS A 322 -15.79 -1.31 19.47
C HIS A 322 -14.36 -0.89 19.14
N ASN A 323 -13.37 -1.38 19.87
CA ASN A 323 -11.95 -1.14 19.54
C ASN A 323 -11.59 -1.70 18.15
N PHE A 324 -12.15 -2.84 17.76
CA PHE A 324 -12.01 -3.32 16.36
C PHE A 324 -12.59 -2.33 15.36
N TRP A 325 -13.75 -1.78 15.67
CA TRP A 325 -14.42 -0.84 14.77
C TRP A 325 -13.67 0.49 14.68
N ILE A 326 -13.22 1.02 15.80
CA ILE A 326 -12.38 2.21 15.86
C ILE A 326 -11.10 2.02 15.03
N ALA A 327 -10.42 0.89 15.17
CA ALA A 327 -9.22 0.58 14.40
C ALA A 327 -9.53 0.43 12.89
N SER A 328 -10.64 -0.21 12.55
CA SER A 328 -11.08 -0.38 11.15
C SER A 328 -11.40 0.96 10.49
N VAL A 329 -12.13 1.85 11.17
CA VAL A 329 -12.45 3.19 10.65
C VAL A 329 -11.19 4.05 10.57
N GLY A 330 -10.30 3.95 11.54
CA GLY A 330 -8.97 4.57 11.49
C GLY A 330 -8.19 4.16 10.24
N HIS A 331 -8.13 2.86 9.97
CA HIS A 331 -7.45 2.32 8.78
C HIS A 331 -8.06 2.82 7.47
N ILE A 332 -9.38 2.66 7.30
CA ILE A 332 -10.01 3.03 6.01
C ILE A 332 -9.99 4.53 5.76
N SER A 333 -9.87 5.36 6.80
CA SER A 333 -9.75 6.81 6.62
C SER A 333 -8.43 7.23 5.99
N ASP A 334 -7.42 6.36 5.99
CA ASP A 334 -6.13 6.55 5.33
C ASP A 334 -6.11 6.08 3.86
N LEU A 335 -7.17 5.40 3.38
CA LEU A 335 -7.16 4.75 2.05
C LEU A 335 -7.72 5.61 0.91
N ASP A 336 -8.19 6.83 1.19
CA ASP A 336 -8.81 7.75 0.20
C ASP A 336 -9.90 7.08 -0.68
N ALA A 337 -10.61 6.09 -0.11
CA ALA A 337 -11.55 5.25 -0.84
C ALA A 337 -12.79 6.01 -1.33
N ILE A 338 -13.18 7.09 -0.67
CA ILE A 338 -14.31 7.97 -1.00
C ILE A 338 -13.86 9.42 -0.98
N SER A 339 -14.67 10.33 -1.51
CA SER A 339 -14.33 11.76 -1.62
C SER A 339 -15.52 12.66 -1.29
N GLY A 340 -15.29 13.96 -1.27
CA GLY A 340 -16.35 14.98 -1.07
C GLY A 340 -16.99 14.92 0.32
N ALA A 341 -18.30 15.09 0.38
CA ALA A 341 -19.05 15.18 1.65
C ALA A 341 -18.93 13.90 2.49
N SER A 342 -19.02 12.71 1.88
CA SER A 342 -18.90 11.44 2.60
C SER A 342 -17.50 11.23 3.17
N GLN A 343 -16.43 11.67 2.50
CA GLN A 343 -15.08 11.66 3.07
C GLN A 343 -14.99 12.58 4.31
N THR A 344 -15.57 13.77 4.24
CA THR A 344 -15.64 14.68 5.39
C THR A 344 -16.36 14.02 6.57
N LYS A 345 -17.48 13.35 6.30
CA LYS A 345 -18.24 12.61 7.33
C LYS A 345 -17.45 11.42 7.88
N LEU A 346 -16.70 10.70 7.05
CA LEU A 346 -15.83 9.60 7.51
C LEU A 346 -14.80 10.09 8.50
N LEU A 347 -14.13 11.20 8.21
CA LEU A 347 -13.13 11.78 9.11
C LEU A 347 -13.78 12.28 10.41
N ALA A 348 -14.93 12.94 10.33
CA ALA A 348 -15.66 13.41 11.51
C ALA A 348 -16.16 12.22 12.38
N LEU A 349 -16.68 11.16 11.76
CA LEU A 349 -17.10 9.93 12.43
C LEU A 349 -15.92 9.25 13.13
N ARG A 350 -14.79 9.13 12.44
CA ARG A 350 -13.53 8.62 12.99
C ARG A 350 -13.12 9.38 14.26
N ASP A 351 -13.06 10.70 14.16
CA ASP A 351 -12.63 11.56 15.27
C ASP A 351 -13.62 11.51 16.44
N TRP A 352 -14.90 11.37 16.15
CA TRP A 352 -15.90 11.14 17.19
C TRP A 352 -15.72 9.77 17.85
N MET A 353 -15.48 8.70 17.07
CA MET A 353 -15.26 7.34 17.60
C MET A 353 -14.00 7.25 18.47
N TYR A 354 -12.98 8.06 18.20
CA TYR A 354 -11.78 8.10 19.04
C TYR A 354 -12.06 8.53 20.49
N ARG A 355 -13.16 9.26 20.74
CA ARG A 355 -13.63 9.55 22.11
C ARG A 355 -13.89 8.26 22.91
N GLY A 356 -14.30 7.19 22.23
CA GLY A 356 -14.53 5.88 22.85
C GLY A 356 -13.28 5.34 23.49
N ILE A 357 -12.20 5.21 22.73
CA ILE A 357 -10.95 4.66 23.27
C ILE A 357 -10.22 5.64 24.20
N THR A 358 -10.20 6.93 23.90
CA THR A 358 -9.51 7.93 24.74
C THR A 358 -10.18 8.13 26.07
N GLY A 359 -11.53 8.11 26.11
CA GLY A 359 -12.28 8.23 27.35
C GLY A 359 -12.23 6.96 28.21
N LEU A 360 -12.33 5.78 27.58
CA LEU A 360 -12.15 4.48 28.25
C LEU A 360 -10.76 4.38 28.90
N MET A 361 -9.74 4.97 28.25
CA MET A 361 -8.36 5.05 28.76
C MET A 361 -8.13 6.32 29.60
N GLY A 362 -9.14 6.77 30.34
CA GLY A 362 -9.09 7.95 31.19
C GLY A 362 -8.16 7.82 32.42
N ASP A 363 -7.88 8.95 33.06
CA ASP A 363 -6.93 9.05 34.18
C ASP A 363 -7.58 8.81 35.58
N GLY A 364 -8.86 8.46 35.57
CA GLY A 364 -9.63 8.26 36.78
C GLY A 364 -10.43 9.48 37.24
N SER A 365 -10.27 10.64 36.63
CA SER A 365 -11.12 11.80 36.89
C SER A 365 -12.57 11.58 36.48
N GLN A 366 -12.79 10.76 35.44
CA GLN A 366 -14.08 10.27 35.00
C GLN A 366 -14.08 8.73 34.89
N TYR A 367 -13.33 8.15 33.96
CA TYR A 367 -13.15 6.71 33.82
C TYR A 367 -11.69 6.34 34.13
N CYS A 368 -11.50 5.19 34.79
CA CYS A 368 -10.16 4.71 35.13
C CYS A 368 -9.68 3.69 34.08
N TYR A 369 -8.58 3.99 33.40
CA TYR A 369 -7.99 3.16 32.34
C TYR A 369 -7.69 1.72 32.79
N THR A 370 -7.44 1.48 34.08
CA THR A 370 -7.15 0.13 34.59
C THR A 370 -8.32 -0.83 34.45
N TYR A 371 -9.54 -0.33 34.22
CA TYR A 371 -10.78 -1.07 34.01
C TYR A 371 -11.16 -1.15 32.51
N ALA A 372 -10.36 -0.57 31.61
CA ALA A 372 -10.73 -0.44 30.18
C ALA A 372 -10.91 -1.76 29.43
N ALA A 373 -10.32 -2.86 29.90
CA ALA A 373 -10.47 -4.18 29.32
C ALA A 373 -11.68 -4.96 29.86
N SER A 374 -12.66 -4.30 30.44
CA SER A 374 -13.92 -4.95 30.85
C SER A 374 -14.61 -5.61 29.68
N TYR A 375 -15.21 -6.79 29.91
CA TYR A 375 -15.94 -7.49 28.86
C TYR A 375 -17.13 -6.67 28.36
N ASN A 376 -17.91 -6.12 29.28
CA ASN A 376 -19.01 -5.20 29.01
C ASN A 376 -18.93 -3.98 29.92
N ILE A 377 -19.38 -2.84 29.41
CA ILE A 377 -19.62 -1.61 30.16
C ILE A 377 -21.05 -1.16 29.94
N THR A 378 -21.67 -0.58 30.98
CA THR A 378 -23.02 -0.03 30.92
C THR A 378 -22.96 1.38 30.33
N VAL A 379 -23.63 1.60 29.22
CA VAL A 379 -23.55 2.86 28.45
C VAL A 379 -24.86 3.64 28.41
N SER A 380 -25.92 3.09 28.99
CA SER A 380 -27.22 3.75 29.11
C SER A 380 -27.98 3.20 30.30
N SER A 381 -28.87 3.99 30.88
CA SER A 381 -29.86 3.53 31.87
C SER A 381 -31.08 2.87 31.23
N GLU A 382 -31.24 2.94 29.91
CA GLU A 382 -32.40 2.38 29.25
C GLU A 382 -32.33 0.85 29.20
N VAL A 383 -33.49 0.23 29.39
CA VAL A 383 -33.70 -1.20 29.14
C VAL A 383 -34.40 -1.33 27.80
N VAL A 384 -33.82 -2.11 26.90
CA VAL A 384 -34.30 -2.20 25.51
C VAL A 384 -34.42 -3.64 25.05
N PRO A 385 -35.36 -3.90 24.12
CA PRO A 385 -35.42 -5.15 23.39
C PRO A 385 -34.18 -5.37 22.56
N ASN A 386 -33.84 -6.62 22.29
CA ASN A 386 -32.68 -7.07 21.53
C ASN A 386 -32.51 -6.34 20.21
N TYR A 387 -31.24 -6.10 19.85
CA TYR A 387 -30.76 -5.67 18.52
C TYR A 387 -31.42 -4.41 17.94
N THR A 388 -31.92 -3.52 18.77
CA THR A 388 -32.44 -2.23 18.29
C THR A 388 -31.29 -1.24 18.11
N VAL A 389 -31.19 -0.65 16.92
CA VAL A 389 -30.28 0.48 16.67
C VAL A 389 -30.74 1.68 17.50
N ARG A 390 -29.84 2.34 18.19
CA ARG A 390 -30.06 3.52 19.04
C ARG A 390 -29.38 4.74 18.45
N THR A 391 -29.91 5.88 18.72
CA THR A 391 -29.20 7.15 18.51
C THR A 391 -28.19 7.37 19.63
N ALA A 392 -27.12 8.08 19.34
CA ALA A 392 -26.09 8.35 20.36
C ALA A 392 -26.60 9.17 21.55
N SER A 393 -27.65 9.98 21.34
CA SER A 393 -28.35 10.73 22.39
C SER A 393 -29.00 9.87 23.49
N GLN A 394 -29.23 8.58 23.21
CA GLN A 394 -29.79 7.64 24.18
C GLN A 394 -28.70 7.01 25.09
N LEU A 395 -27.44 7.29 24.84
CA LEU A 395 -26.34 6.84 25.66
C LEU A 395 -26.03 7.84 26.77
N TYR A 396 -25.28 7.41 27.80
CA TYR A 396 -24.67 8.33 28.75
C TYR A 396 -23.83 9.36 28.04
N GLN A 397 -23.76 10.56 28.58
CA GLN A 397 -23.06 11.67 27.97
C GLN A 397 -21.61 11.81 28.49
N THR A 398 -21.29 11.15 29.60
CA THR A 398 -19.97 11.24 30.22
C THR A 398 -19.41 9.87 30.57
N TRP A 399 -18.10 9.78 30.59
CA TRP A 399 -17.38 8.60 31.04
C TRP A 399 -17.49 8.35 32.53
N GLY A 400 -17.78 9.39 33.35
CA GLY A 400 -18.07 9.25 34.78
C GLY A 400 -19.37 8.50 35.03
N GLU A 401 -20.42 8.75 34.25
CA GLU A 401 -21.68 7.99 34.31
C GLU A 401 -21.45 6.51 33.96
N VAL A 402 -20.66 6.24 32.92
CA VAL A 402 -20.30 4.87 32.52
C VAL A 402 -19.51 4.15 33.62
N MET A 403 -18.50 4.83 34.19
CA MET A 403 -17.69 4.29 35.29
C MET A 403 -18.57 3.94 36.51
N SER A 404 -19.41 4.87 36.92
CA SER A 404 -20.32 4.69 38.02
C SER A 404 -21.32 3.55 37.80
N ALA A 405 -21.91 3.50 36.63
CA ALA A 405 -22.92 2.48 36.28
C ALA A 405 -22.30 1.08 36.10
N THR A 406 -21.04 0.97 35.70
CA THR A 406 -20.37 -0.30 35.45
C THR A 406 -19.64 -0.84 36.67
N HIS A 407 -18.89 0.00 37.35
CA HIS A 407 -17.94 -0.41 38.39
C HIS A 407 -18.23 0.21 39.79
N GLY A 408 -19.13 1.19 39.87
CA GLY A 408 -19.33 1.97 41.05
C GLY A 408 -18.14 2.91 41.37
N ALA A 409 -18.01 3.32 42.61
CA ALA A 409 -16.87 4.15 43.03
C ALA A 409 -15.60 3.28 43.10
N GLN A 410 -14.59 3.63 42.35
CA GLN A 410 -13.30 2.92 42.29
C GLN A 410 -12.14 3.91 42.41
N THR A 411 -11.04 3.45 42.97
CA THR A 411 -9.76 4.19 42.97
C THR A 411 -8.94 3.75 41.75
N CYS A 412 -8.46 4.72 41.00
CA CYS A 412 -7.62 4.44 39.84
C CYS A 412 -6.20 4.08 40.27
N GLY A 413 -5.80 2.85 39.98
CA GLY A 413 -4.44 2.35 40.20
C GLY A 413 -3.55 2.54 39.00
N THR A 414 -2.41 1.83 38.98
CA THR A 414 -1.45 1.80 37.84
C THR A 414 -1.35 0.42 37.18
N THR A 415 -2.02 -0.58 37.75
CA THR A 415 -2.00 -1.97 37.28
C THR A 415 -3.25 -2.22 36.44
N LEU A 416 -3.08 -2.63 35.21
CA LEU A 416 -4.18 -3.01 34.31
C LEU A 416 -4.86 -4.26 34.87
N LEU A 417 -6.19 -4.19 34.98
CA LEU A 417 -6.99 -5.27 35.54
C LEU A 417 -7.44 -6.22 34.43
N GLY A 418 -7.67 -7.47 34.77
CA GLY A 418 -8.20 -8.46 33.84
C GLY A 418 -9.61 -8.10 33.40
N GLY A 419 -9.88 -8.20 32.11
CA GLY A 419 -11.22 -7.99 31.55
C GLY A 419 -12.13 -9.17 31.86
N GLY A 420 -13.21 -8.91 32.55
CA GLY A 420 -14.36 -9.65 32.91
C GLY A 420 -14.51 -11.14 32.65
N GLY A 421 -14.91 -11.84 33.67
CA GLY A 421 -15.33 -13.24 33.58
C GLY A 421 -14.37 -14.25 34.20
N GLY A 422 -13.40 -13.84 34.97
CA GLY A 422 -12.65 -14.81 35.76
C GLY A 422 -11.16 -14.59 35.87
N GLY A 423 -10.79 -13.44 36.38
CA GLY A 423 -9.43 -13.22 36.85
C GLY A 423 -8.50 -12.50 35.89
N PRO A 424 -7.37 -12.04 36.37
CA PRO A 424 -6.42 -11.26 35.60
C PRO A 424 -5.57 -12.16 34.71
N THR A 425 -6.14 -12.77 33.71
CA THR A 425 -5.35 -13.26 32.59
C THR A 425 -4.97 -12.05 31.74
N VAL A 426 -4.02 -11.33 32.25
CA VAL A 426 -3.33 -10.25 31.59
C VAL A 426 -2.38 -10.90 30.59
N ALA A 427 -2.93 -11.55 29.59
CA ALA A 427 -2.15 -12.02 28.46
C ALA A 427 -2.20 -10.95 27.38
N SER A 428 -1.21 -10.89 26.53
CA SER A 428 -1.26 -10.16 25.25
C SER A 428 -2.52 -10.51 24.44
N THR A 429 -3.12 -11.63 24.75
CA THR A 429 -4.38 -12.16 24.24
C THR A 429 -5.61 -11.69 25.00
N GLY A 430 -5.47 -10.90 26.08
CA GLY A 430 -6.60 -10.28 26.75
C GLY A 430 -7.12 -9.07 25.98
N TYR A 431 -8.24 -8.49 26.41
CA TYR A 431 -8.87 -7.33 25.73
C TYR A 431 -7.97 -6.09 25.63
N TRP A 432 -6.82 -6.11 26.31
CA TRP A 432 -5.78 -5.08 26.20
C TRP A 432 -5.13 -5.05 24.81
N GLY A 433 -4.90 -6.21 24.18
CA GLY A 433 -4.39 -6.27 22.83
C GLY A 433 -5.31 -5.59 21.81
N ASN A 434 -6.63 -5.70 22.01
CA ASN A 434 -7.61 -5.07 21.11
C ASN A 434 -7.63 -3.54 21.23
N ALA A 435 -7.25 -2.99 22.38
CA ALA A 435 -7.19 -1.55 22.59
C ALA A 435 -6.01 -0.90 21.84
N LEU A 436 -4.92 -1.63 21.68
CA LEU A 436 -3.68 -1.07 21.14
C LEU A 436 -3.81 -0.55 19.70
N PRO A 437 -4.39 -1.28 18.71
CA PRO A 437 -4.62 -0.75 17.37
C PRO A 437 -5.52 0.48 17.37
N ALA A 438 -6.61 0.47 18.14
CA ALA A 438 -7.53 1.60 18.22
C ALA A 438 -6.85 2.87 18.73
N ILE A 439 -6.04 2.75 19.78
CA ILE A 439 -5.34 3.87 20.36
C ILE A 439 -4.18 4.35 19.49
N ALA A 440 -3.50 3.44 18.78
CA ALA A 440 -2.43 3.78 17.87
C ALA A 440 -2.95 4.66 16.72
N TYR A 441 -4.06 4.29 16.10
CA TYR A 441 -4.70 5.13 15.07
C TYR A 441 -5.18 6.47 15.64
N ALA A 442 -5.72 6.50 16.85
CA ALA A 442 -6.13 7.75 17.50
C ALA A 442 -4.93 8.70 17.71
N VAL A 443 -3.77 8.18 18.07
CA VAL A 443 -2.52 8.97 18.19
C VAL A 443 -2.06 9.48 16.83
N GLU A 444 -2.04 8.62 15.81
CA GLU A 444 -1.60 8.98 14.45
C GLU A 444 -2.46 10.10 13.84
N HIS A 445 -3.74 10.10 14.14
CA HIS A 445 -4.68 11.13 13.69
C HIS A 445 -4.81 12.30 14.67
N SER A 446 -3.91 12.39 15.66
CA SER A 446 -3.83 13.50 16.62
C SER A 446 -5.14 13.72 17.42
N ALA A 447 -5.87 12.66 17.71
CA ALA A 447 -7.10 12.74 18.47
C ALA A 447 -6.83 13.26 19.89
N THR A 448 -7.74 14.11 20.38
CA THR A 448 -7.62 14.71 21.72
C THR A 448 -7.48 13.65 22.81
N GLY A 449 -6.43 13.73 23.62
CA GLY A 449 -6.16 12.81 24.71
C GLY A 449 -5.51 11.48 24.31
N ALA A 450 -5.37 11.18 23.00
CA ALA A 450 -4.87 9.89 22.53
C ALA A 450 -3.43 9.60 22.95
N ALA A 451 -2.53 10.57 22.87
CA ALA A 451 -1.14 10.39 23.32
C ALA A 451 -1.05 10.07 24.81
N ALA A 452 -1.84 10.76 25.65
CA ALA A 452 -1.91 10.46 27.07
C ALA A 452 -2.52 9.08 27.37
N ALA A 453 -3.54 8.69 26.61
CA ALA A 453 -4.15 7.37 26.69
C ALA A 453 -3.17 6.26 26.31
N TYR A 454 -2.41 6.44 25.22
CA TYR A 454 -1.34 5.52 24.82
C TYR A 454 -0.25 5.40 25.89
N ALA A 455 0.18 6.53 26.45
CA ALA A 455 1.17 6.56 27.52
C ALA A 455 0.67 5.85 28.79
N ARG A 456 -0.61 5.99 29.15
CA ARG A 456 -1.20 5.25 30.29
C ARG A 456 -1.20 3.75 30.05
N LEU A 457 -1.56 3.30 28.84
CA LEU A 457 -1.55 1.88 28.49
C LEU A 457 -0.14 1.30 28.58
N THR A 458 0.80 1.90 27.85
CA THR A 458 2.16 1.37 27.73
C THR A 458 3.04 1.64 28.95
N GLY A 459 2.66 2.61 29.80
CA GLY A 459 3.29 2.93 31.06
C GLY A 459 2.69 2.22 32.28
N ALA A 460 1.69 1.36 32.11
CA ALA A 460 1.09 0.63 33.20
C ALA A 460 2.10 -0.32 33.89
N SER A 461 2.00 -0.49 35.18
CA SER A 461 2.98 -1.26 35.98
C SER A 461 3.15 -2.72 35.55
N ASN A 462 2.14 -3.29 34.91
CA ASN A 462 2.14 -4.66 34.39
C ASN A 462 2.11 -4.73 32.85
N TRP A 463 2.44 -3.63 32.14
CA TRP A 463 2.44 -3.62 30.68
C TRP A 463 3.38 -4.67 30.08
N SER A 464 4.56 -4.87 30.69
CA SER A 464 5.51 -5.90 30.23
C SER A 464 4.92 -7.33 30.24
N VAL A 465 3.99 -7.61 31.14
CA VAL A 465 3.28 -8.90 31.18
C VAL A 465 2.29 -9.02 30.03
N ILE A 466 1.61 -7.92 29.68
CA ILE A 466 0.67 -7.87 28.57
C ILE A 466 1.39 -7.96 27.24
N GLN A 467 2.47 -7.20 27.07
CA GLN A 467 3.33 -7.27 25.89
C GLN A 467 3.95 -8.67 25.72
N GLY A 468 4.25 -9.34 26.87
CA GLY A 468 4.77 -10.72 26.87
C GLY A 468 5.99 -10.88 25.99
N SER A 469 5.94 -11.84 25.06
CA SER A 469 6.98 -12.08 24.06
C SER A 469 6.94 -11.09 22.87
N GLY A 470 6.42 -9.90 23.01
CA GLY A 470 6.34 -8.90 21.96
C GLY A 470 5.29 -9.19 20.90
N PHE A 471 4.16 -9.74 21.31
CA PHE A 471 3.07 -10.15 20.42
C PHE A 471 3.47 -11.19 19.36
N ASP A 472 4.52 -11.99 19.61
CA ASP A 472 5.07 -12.98 18.67
C ASP A 472 4.00 -13.94 18.09
N ASN A 473 3.08 -14.40 18.94
CA ASN A 473 2.01 -15.30 18.54
C ASN A 473 0.75 -14.59 18.00
N VAL A 474 0.66 -13.28 18.20
CA VAL A 474 -0.51 -12.46 17.86
C VAL A 474 -0.07 -11.09 17.32
N PRO A 475 0.80 -11.05 16.30
CA PRO A 475 1.41 -9.81 15.80
C PRO A 475 0.38 -8.79 15.31
N GLN A 476 -0.81 -9.24 14.91
CA GLN A 476 -1.91 -8.37 14.46
C GLN A 476 -2.38 -7.36 15.52
N TRP A 477 -2.02 -7.57 16.78
CA TRP A 477 -2.31 -6.64 17.87
C TRP A 477 -1.14 -5.72 18.22
N GLY A 478 0.07 -6.00 17.74
CA GLY A 478 1.28 -5.24 18.03
C GLY A 478 1.40 -3.91 17.26
N VAL A 479 0.30 -3.19 17.10
CA VAL A 479 0.25 -1.93 16.34
C VAL A 479 0.75 -0.78 17.23
N THR A 480 1.68 0.02 16.69
CA THR A 480 2.17 1.26 17.30
C THR A 480 1.83 2.46 16.43
N PRO A 481 1.69 3.66 17.02
CA PRO A 481 1.60 4.87 16.22
C PRO A 481 2.81 4.95 15.29
N ARG A 482 2.56 5.35 14.03
CA ARG A 482 3.65 5.62 13.10
C ARG A 482 4.47 6.80 13.62
N PRO A 483 5.79 6.74 13.53
CA PRO A 483 6.59 7.94 13.77
C PRO A 483 6.13 9.04 12.82
N ALA A 484 6.20 10.30 13.27
CA ALA A 484 6.02 11.42 12.36
C ALA A 484 6.91 11.18 11.12
N PRO A 485 6.41 11.46 9.90
CA PRO A 485 7.18 11.13 8.70
C PRO A 485 8.58 11.72 8.84
N ALA A 486 9.55 10.86 9.12
CA ALA A 486 10.92 11.19 8.85
C ALA A 486 10.98 11.51 7.35
N ALA A 487 11.67 12.58 7.00
CA ALA A 487 11.91 12.88 5.59
C ALA A 487 12.35 11.58 4.91
N VAL A 488 11.50 11.05 4.03
CA VAL A 488 11.71 9.73 3.46
C VAL A 488 12.92 9.83 2.56
N SER A 489 14.06 9.40 3.06
CA SER A 489 15.18 9.11 2.18
C SER A 489 14.78 7.87 1.40
N LYS A 490 14.39 8.05 0.14
CA LYS A 490 14.15 6.94 -0.78
C LYS A 490 15.50 6.24 -1.01
N SER A 491 15.81 5.24 -0.20
CA SER A 491 16.84 4.28 -0.56
C SER A 491 16.21 3.27 -1.51
N LEU A 492 16.42 3.45 -2.80
CA LEU A 492 16.08 2.46 -3.80
C LEU A 492 17.09 1.31 -3.67
N SER A 493 16.76 0.26 -2.94
CA SER A 493 17.56 -0.96 -2.99
C SER A 493 17.14 -1.79 -4.21
N LEU A 494 17.87 -1.62 -5.31
CA LEU A 494 17.72 -2.45 -6.49
C LEU A 494 18.37 -3.82 -6.22
N SER A 495 17.57 -4.84 -5.99
CA SER A 495 18.06 -6.22 -5.97
C SER A 495 18.11 -6.76 -7.39
N ILE A 496 19.30 -6.88 -7.96
CA ILE A 496 19.50 -7.52 -9.27
C ILE A 496 19.53 -9.02 -9.03
N VAL A 497 18.45 -9.68 -9.42
CA VAL A 497 18.38 -11.15 -9.39
C VAL A 497 19.17 -11.69 -10.58
N GLY A 498 20.24 -12.45 -10.32
CA GLY A 498 20.99 -13.20 -11.33
C GLY A 498 22.41 -12.70 -11.64
N ALA A 499 22.81 -11.51 -11.25
CA ALA A 499 24.22 -11.08 -11.30
C ALA A 499 24.87 -11.19 -9.92
N SER A 500 26.10 -11.68 -9.85
CA SER A 500 26.85 -11.64 -8.60
C SER A 500 26.92 -10.19 -8.08
N VAL A 501 26.51 -9.99 -6.83
CA VAL A 501 26.54 -8.65 -6.23
C VAL A 501 27.98 -8.16 -6.21
N PRO A 502 28.31 -6.99 -6.80
CA PRO A 502 29.67 -6.49 -6.82
C PRO A 502 30.26 -6.36 -5.42
N ALA A 503 31.53 -6.67 -5.27
CA ALA A 503 32.23 -6.68 -3.98
C ALA A 503 32.10 -5.34 -3.22
N TRP A 504 32.14 -4.20 -3.92
CA TRP A 504 31.95 -2.89 -3.31
C TRP A 504 30.58 -2.71 -2.66
N ARG A 505 29.54 -3.30 -3.26
CA ARG A 505 28.17 -3.22 -2.75
C ARG A 505 27.96 -4.14 -1.56
N SER A 506 28.53 -5.35 -1.60
CA SER A 506 28.46 -6.30 -0.46
C SER A 506 29.21 -5.78 0.77
N ALA A 507 30.18 -4.90 0.57
CA ALA A 507 30.97 -4.29 1.64
C ALA A 507 30.31 -3.04 2.27
N MET A 508 29.21 -2.54 1.71
CA MET A 508 28.51 -1.36 2.26
C MET A 508 27.77 -1.71 3.54
N THR A 509 28.00 -0.94 4.57
CA THR A 509 27.18 -0.96 5.79
C THR A 509 25.96 -0.07 5.62
N PRO A 510 24.78 -0.45 6.16
CA PRO A 510 23.60 0.40 6.13
C PRO A 510 23.88 1.81 6.65
N LEU A 511 23.30 2.82 6.00
CA LEU A 511 23.46 4.24 6.36
C LEU A 511 24.87 4.80 6.20
N THR A 512 25.72 4.16 5.42
CA THR A 512 27.07 4.67 5.11
C THR A 512 27.21 5.05 3.65
N TRP A 513 28.10 6.02 3.38
CA TRP A 513 28.48 6.37 2.02
C TRP A 513 29.73 5.58 1.63
N ALA A 514 29.71 5.01 0.44
CA ALA A 514 30.90 4.41 -0.15
C ALA A 514 31.28 5.19 -1.40
N LYS A 515 32.54 5.56 -1.49
CA LYS A 515 33.10 6.09 -2.74
C LYS A 515 33.37 4.91 -3.66
N ILE A 516 32.68 4.89 -4.80
CA ILE A 516 32.89 3.88 -5.84
C ILE A 516 33.46 4.52 -7.08
N GLY A 517 34.33 3.77 -7.75
CA GLY A 517 34.97 4.23 -8.99
C GLY A 517 36.12 5.19 -8.79
N ASN A 518 36.66 5.57 -9.91
CA ASN A 518 37.71 6.59 -10.03
C ASN A 518 37.12 8.01 -10.00
N THR A 519 37.96 9.02 -9.89
CA THR A 519 37.49 10.40 -10.02
C THR A 519 37.15 10.72 -11.48
N PRO A 520 36.22 11.67 -11.73
CA PRO A 520 35.93 12.10 -13.10
C PRO A 520 37.15 12.57 -13.89
N ASP A 521 38.15 13.06 -13.20
CA ASP A 521 39.43 13.51 -13.83
C ASP A 521 40.12 12.40 -14.62
N THR A 522 39.89 11.13 -14.29
CA THR A 522 40.48 9.98 -15.01
C THR A 522 39.87 9.75 -16.38
N ILE A 523 38.66 10.29 -16.65
CA ILE A 523 38.03 10.25 -17.96
C ILE A 523 38.12 11.59 -18.70
N ASP A 524 38.75 12.58 -18.10
CA ASP A 524 38.98 13.86 -18.77
C ASP A 524 39.85 13.61 -20.04
N PRO A 525 39.32 13.91 -21.22
CA PRO A 525 40.08 13.71 -22.46
C PRO A 525 41.42 14.46 -22.52
N ARG A 526 41.58 15.53 -21.74
CA ARG A 526 42.85 16.25 -21.59
C ARG A 526 43.93 15.44 -20.90
N ASN A 527 43.50 14.58 -19.96
CA ASN A 527 44.39 13.75 -19.14
C ASN A 527 44.49 12.31 -19.70
N ASN A 528 43.65 11.93 -20.68
CA ASN A 528 43.67 10.62 -21.29
C ASN A 528 43.67 10.72 -22.82
N PRO A 529 44.85 10.90 -23.44
CA PRO A 529 45.01 11.02 -24.90
C PRO A 529 44.44 9.84 -25.68
N ALA A 530 44.33 8.66 -25.09
CA ALA A 530 43.75 7.49 -25.74
C ALA A 530 42.25 7.65 -25.99
N MET A 531 41.56 8.51 -25.25
CA MET A 531 40.12 8.79 -25.44
C MET A 531 39.85 9.79 -26.57
N ASN A 532 40.74 10.72 -26.78
CA ASN A 532 40.69 11.64 -27.93
C ASN A 532 42.07 12.21 -28.26
N PRO A 533 42.84 11.57 -29.17
CA PRO A 533 44.20 12.03 -29.55
C PRO A 533 44.20 13.42 -30.18
N ASN A 534 43.05 13.92 -30.61
CA ASN A 534 42.90 15.24 -31.25
C ASN A 534 42.26 16.27 -30.34
N TYR A 535 42.19 16.01 -29.03
CA TYR A 535 41.57 16.92 -28.06
C TYR A 535 42.54 18.05 -27.73
N PRO A 536 42.34 19.27 -28.21
CA PRO A 536 43.31 20.33 -27.96
C PRO A 536 43.29 20.72 -26.46
N SER A 537 44.47 20.92 -25.89
CA SER A 537 44.62 21.30 -24.48
C SER A 537 43.99 22.65 -24.13
N ASN A 538 43.63 23.45 -25.11
CA ASN A 538 42.96 24.74 -25.01
C ASN A 538 41.54 24.72 -25.55
N ALA A 539 40.93 23.56 -25.66
CA ALA A 539 39.55 23.42 -26.17
C ALA A 539 38.56 24.22 -25.34
N PRO A 540 37.63 24.94 -25.97
CA PRO A 540 36.69 25.82 -25.29
C PRO A 540 35.54 25.04 -24.56
N TRP A 541 35.62 23.70 -24.51
CA TRP A 541 34.55 22.86 -23.99
C TRP A 541 34.37 22.97 -22.47
N HIS A 542 35.33 23.46 -21.76
CA HIS A 542 35.32 23.39 -20.30
C HIS A 542 35.14 24.73 -19.62
N GLY A 543 34.53 25.72 -20.17
CA GLY A 543 34.24 26.95 -19.50
C GLY A 543 35.30 27.33 -18.41
N THR A 544 34.86 27.98 -17.36
CA THR A 544 35.72 28.34 -16.23
C THR A 544 35.95 27.19 -15.23
N GLY A 545 35.07 26.15 -15.22
CA GLY A 545 35.08 25.08 -14.23
C GLY A 545 35.86 23.82 -14.63
N GLY A 546 36.20 23.66 -15.92
CA GLY A 546 36.85 22.46 -16.42
C GLY A 546 35.94 21.23 -16.53
N PHE A 547 36.50 20.05 -16.89
CA PHE A 547 35.77 18.82 -17.10
C PHE A 547 34.92 18.37 -15.87
N PRO A 548 35.31 18.60 -14.61
CA PRO A 548 34.46 18.29 -13.46
C PRO A 548 33.06 18.94 -13.50
N THR A 549 32.87 20.01 -14.27
CA THR A 549 31.56 20.66 -14.41
C THR A 549 30.51 19.76 -15.04
N ILE A 550 30.90 18.71 -15.76
CA ILE A 550 29.97 17.69 -16.25
C ILE A 550 29.19 17.01 -15.11
N ILE A 551 29.72 17.03 -13.89
CA ILE A 551 29.04 16.53 -12.70
C ILE A 551 28.46 17.68 -11.86
N THR A 552 29.19 18.79 -11.72
CA THR A 552 28.85 19.87 -10.80
C THR A 552 28.06 21.01 -11.43
N GLY A 553 28.05 21.09 -12.76
CA GLY A 553 27.39 22.16 -13.53
C GLY A 553 25.93 21.84 -13.84
N TRP A 554 25.07 21.78 -12.80
CA TRP A 554 23.64 21.56 -12.94
C TRP A 554 23.26 20.31 -13.72
N SER A 555 24.06 19.26 -13.54
CA SER A 555 23.93 18.00 -14.25
C SER A 555 22.90 17.11 -13.62
N GLY A 556 22.13 16.42 -14.46
CA GLY A 556 21.24 15.35 -14.08
C GLY A 556 21.85 13.98 -14.34
N GLY A 557 21.19 12.94 -13.84
CA GLY A 557 21.58 11.56 -14.12
C GLY A 557 20.40 10.62 -14.10
N CYS A 558 20.56 9.47 -14.77
CA CYS A 558 19.59 8.39 -14.76
C CYS A 558 20.27 7.03 -14.85
N LEU A 559 19.59 5.99 -14.38
CA LEU A 559 20.03 4.60 -14.44
C LEU A 559 19.36 3.90 -15.62
N ASP A 560 20.12 3.26 -16.49
CA ASP A 560 19.55 2.46 -17.58
C ASP A 560 19.28 1.01 -17.16
N ALA A 561 18.61 0.27 -18.05
CA ALA A 561 18.26 -1.14 -17.80
C ALA A 561 19.47 -2.08 -17.64
N SER A 562 20.67 -1.65 -18.06
CA SER A 562 21.93 -2.38 -17.87
C SER A 562 22.67 -1.99 -16.58
N ASN A 563 22.04 -1.21 -15.69
CA ASN A 563 22.62 -0.68 -14.47
C ASN A 563 23.84 0.25 -14.69
N ARG A 564 23.83 0.97 -15.78
CA ARG A 564 24.80 2.04 -16.04
C ARG A 564 24.18 3.36 -15.59
N TYR A 565 24.84 4.06 -14.69
CA TYR A 565 24.43 5.39 -14.26
C TYR A 565 25.03 6.43 -15.19
N HIS A 566 24.18 7.04 -15.98
CA HIS A 566 24.51 8.07 -16.94
C HIS A 566 24.39 9.44 -16.34
N ILE A 567 25.34 10.32 -16.66
CA ILE A 567 25.27 11.74 -16.32
C ILE A 567 25.45 12.58 -17.58
N TRP A 568 24.87 13.75 -17.55
CA TRP A 568 25.16 14.81 -18.53
C TRP A 568 24.72 16.15 -17.95
N GLY A 569 25.51 17.17 -18.25
CA GLY A 569 25.28 18.53 -17.76
C GLY A 569 26.12 19.52 -18.52
N GLU A 570 26.59 20.54 -17.79
CA GLU A 570 27.24 21.73 -18.32
C GLU A 570 26.23 22.70 -19.00
N GLY A 571 26.69 23.55 -19.87
CA GLY A 571 25.87 24.59 -20.52
C GLY A 571 26.13 25.96 -19.95
N HIS A 572 25.34 26.94 -20.31
CA HIS A 572 25.52 28.35 -19.95
C HIS A 572 26.97 28.83 -20.10
N SER A 573 27.68 29.07 -19.02
CA SER A 573 29.10 29.39 -19.00
C SER A 573 30.00 28.31 -18.38
N ASP A 574 29.38 27.21 -17.96
CA ASP A 574 30.06 26.15 -17.19
C ASP A 574 30.93 25.27 -18.10
N GLY A 575 30.40 24.89 -19.27
CA GLY A 575 31.12 24.11 -20.25
C GLY A 575 30.31 23.85 -21.51
N ALA A 576 31.00 23.49 -22.56
CA ALA A 576 30.43 23.23 -23.89
C ALA A 576 30.41 21.75 -24.25
N SER A 577 30.80 20.85 -23.35
CA SER A 577 30.94 19.45 -23.67
C SER A 577 29.57 18.76 -23.77
N ASN A 578 29.33 18.08 -24.88
CA ASN A 578 28.23 17.15 -25.02
C ASN A 578 28.67 15.69 -24.83
N ALA A 579 29.80 15.48 -24.17
CA ALA A 579 30.23 14.18 -23.69
C ALA A 579 29.21 13.62 -22.70
N LYS A 580 28.92 12.33 -22.83
CA LYS A 580 27.93 11.65 -21.99
C LYS A 580 28.55 10.43 -21.32
N PRO A 581 29.28 10.62 -20.22
CA PRO A 581 29.87 9.52 -19.46
C PRO A 581 28.82 8.71 -18.72
N TYR A 582 29.21 7.48 -18.40
CA TYR A 582 28.45 6.62 -17.49
C TYR A 582 29.39 5.85 -16.58
N ILE A 583 28.86 5.30 -15.50
CA ILE A 583 29.53 4.34 -14.63
C ILE A 583 28.71 3.04 -14.59
N ASP A 584 29.36 1.91 -14.83
CA ASP A 584 28.73 0.58 -14.77
C ASP A 584 28.70 0.09 -13.32
N LEU A 585 27.53 0.07 -12.71
CA LEU A 585 27.35 -0.34 -11.33
C LEU A 585 27.37 -1.87 -11.12
N THR A 586 27.44 -2.65 -12.20
CA THR A 586 27.59 -4.12 -12.11
C THR A 586 29.05 -4.56 -11.98
N ALA A 587 30.00 -3.67 -12.31
CA ALA A 587 31.42 -3.96 -12.22
C ALA A 587 31.90 -4.08 -10.75
N ASN A 588 32.81 -5.01 -10.49
CA ASN A 588 33.42 -5.14 -9.15
C ASN A 588 34.25 -3.92 -8.74
N SER A 589 34.79 -3.20 -9.70
CA SER A 589 35.49 -1.93 -9.52
C SER A 589 34.95 -0.94 -10.53
N PRO A 590 33.82 -0.29 -10.26
CA PRO A 590 33.20 0.62 -11.19
C PRO A 590 34.14 1.78 -11.55
N THR A 591 34.22 2.08 -12.82
CA THR A 591 34.99 3.23 -13.34
C THR A 591 34.11 4.02 -14.31
N TRP A 592 34.38 5.32 -14.36
CA TRP A 592 33.73 6.15 -15.36
C TRP A 592 34.18 5.76 -16.76
N VAL A 593 33.25 5.68 -17.68
CA VAL A 593 33.47 5.38 -19.09
C VAL A 593 32.94 6.53 -19.93
N LEU A 594 33.76 7.01 -20.84
CA LEU A 594 33.32 7.95 -21.86
C LEU A 594 33.16 7.19 -23.17
N PRO A 595 31.92 6.80 -23.56
CA PRO A 595 31.70 5.94 -24.72
C PRO A 595 32.03 6.65 -26.04
N ARG A 596 32.02 7.98 -26.01
CA ARG A 596 32.24 8.82 -27.18
C ARG A 596 32.87 10.16 -26.81
N ALA A 597 33.78 10.63 -27.66
CA ALA A 597 34.31 11.98 -27.57
C ALA A 597 33.22 13.05 -27.82
N PRO A 598 33.32 14.21 -27.15
CA PRO A 598 32.45 15.34 -27.45
C PRO A 598 32.61 15.85 -28.88
N THR A 599 31.67 16.67 -29.34
CA THR A 599 31.76 17.37 -30.64
C THR A 599 33.08 18.13 -30.75
N GLY A 600 33.83 17.91 -31.80
CA GLY A 600 35.08 18.60 -32.09
C GLY A 600 34.89 20.05 -32.52
N ALA A 601 35.95 20.85 -32.46
CA ALA A 601 35.91 22.19 -33.00
C ALA A 601 35.81 22.22 -34.53
N ILE A 602 35.15 23.26 -35.08
CA ILE A 602 35.11 23.48 -36.53
C ILE A 602 36.48 23.92 -36.99
N GLY A 603 37.19 23.04 -37.70
CA GLY A 603 38.54 23.30 -38.22
C GLY A 603 39.52 23.70 -37.12
N ASN A 604 40.47 24.59 -37.43
CA ASN A 604 41.47 25.08 -36.49
C ASN A 604 41.00 26.36 -35.71
N THR A 605 39.72 26.73 -35.81
CA THR A 605 39.24 28.02 -35.26
C THR A 605 38.94 27.98 -33.78
N GLY A 606 38.87 26.80 -33.18
CA GLY A 606 38.41 26.65 -31.76
C GLY A 606 36.96 26.94 -31.54
N THR A 607 36.15 27.10 -32.59
CA THR A 607 34.72 27.45 -32.52
C THR A 607 33.90 26.16 -32.58
N LEU A 608 33.04 25.94 -31.59
CA LEU A 608 32.06 24.83 -31.59
C LEU A 608 30.73 25.20 -32.23
N ASP A 609 30.58 26.44 -32.61
CA ASP A 609 29.27 27.04 -32.86
C ASP A 609 29.20 27.64 -34.27
N ASP A 610 28.11 27.38 -34.97
CA ASP A 610 27.71 28.06 -36.18
C ASP A 610 26.92 29.36 -35.92
N GLY A 611 26.77 29.78 -34.64
CA GLY A 611 26.00 30.93 -34.24
C GLY A 611 24.49 30.71 -34.12
N ASN A 612 23.99 29.50 -34.43
CA ASN A 612 22.55 29.22 -34.43
C ASN A 612 22.09 28.56 -33.10
N LEU A 613 21.91 29.38 -32.08
CA LEU A 613 21.41 28.90 -30.77
C LEU A 613 19.99 28.30 -30.83
N ALA A 614 19.19 28.68 -31.80
CA ALA A 614 17.83 28.18 -31.95
C ALA A 614 17.78 26.71 -32.39
N SER A 615 18.86 26.19 -32.99
CA SER A 615 18.92 24.79 -33.43
C SER A 615 19.03 23.77 -32.26
N GLY A 616 19.48 24.18 -31.08
CA GLY A 616 19.72 23.30 -29.94
C GLY A 616 20.83 22.29 -30.14
N VAL A 617 21.55 22.35 -31.28
CA VAL A 617 22.59 21.40 -31.66
C VAL A 617 23.84 22.15 -32.13
N TYR A 618 24.96 21.46 -32.09
CA TYR A 618 26.20 21.87 -32.73
C TYR A 618 26.19 21.57 -34.23
N PHE A 619 27.23 22.05 -34.92
CA PHE A 619 27.34 21.88 -36.38
C PHE A 619 27.30 20.43 -36.89
N ASP A 620 27.62 19.47 -36.01
CA ASP A 620 27.57 18.03 -36.30
C ASP A 620 26.22 17.38 -36.00
N GLY A 621 25.21 18.18 -35.63
CA GLY A 621 23.85 17.74 -35.35
C GLY A 621 23.65 17.20 -33.94
N ARG A 622 24.71 17.17 -33.08
CA ARG A 622 24.62 16.71 -31.69
C ARG A 622 24.17 17.81 -30.76
N PRO A 623 23.55 17.44 -29.61
CA PRO A 623 23.07 18.41 -28.65
C PRO A 623 24.16 19.40 -28.22
N ARG A 624 23.79 20.66 -28.05
CA ARG A 624 24.58 21.62 -27.30
C ARG A 624 24.58 21.22 -25.83
N ALA A 625 25.71 21.43 -25.15
CA ALA A 625 25.75 21.29 -23.71
C ALA A 625 24.68 22.16 -23.03
N GLN A 626 23.98 21.60 -22.08
CA GLN A 626 22.90 22.26 -21.38
C GLN A 626 22.81 21.80 -19.92
N HIS A 627 22.25 22.63 -19.05
CA HIS A 627 21.85 22.20 -17.72
C HIS A 627 20.76 21.15 -17.83
N THR A 628 20.92 19.99 -17.25
CA THR A 628 19.93 18.90 -17.36
C THR A 628 19.08 18.73 -16.11
N TYR A 629 19.55 19.21 -14.96
CA TYR A 629 18.88 19.06 -13.67
C TYR A 629 18.39 17.62 -13.48
N ASN A 630 17.11 17.40 -13.15
CA ASN A 630 16.49 16.07 -13.08
C ASN A 630 15.71 15.70 -14.36
N GLY A 631 16.05 16.30 -15.50
CA GLY A 631 15.38 16.10 -16.79
C GLY A 631 15.90 14.92 -17.61
N MET A 632 16.67 14.00 -17.04
CA MET A 632 17.19 12.82 -17.74
C MET A 632 16.41 11.56 -17.36
N VAL A 633 15.98 10.79 -18.35
CA VAL A 633 15.18 9.56 -18.16
C VAL A 633 15.67 8.45 -19.07
N ALA A 634 15.93 7.27 -18.53
CA ALA A 634 16.28 6.09 -19.31
C ALA A 634 15.03 5.25 -19.63
N VAL A 635 14.87 4.88 -20.90
CA VAL A 635 13.79 4.01 -21.39
C VAL A 635 14.39 2.98 -22.35
N GLY A 636 14.42 1.73 -21.93
CA GLY A 636 15.12 0.67 -22.67
C GLY A 636 16.62 1.00 -22.80
N ASN A 637 17.11 0.97 -24.02
CA ASN A 637 18.50 1.33 -24.38
C ASN A 637 18.65 2.79 -24.83
N LYS A 638 17.77 3.66 -24.43
CA LYS A 638 17.82 5.10 -24.75
C LYS A 638 17.78 5.95 -23.50
N VAL A 639 18.60 7.00 -23.49
CA VAL A 639 18.56 8.05 -22.48
C VAL A 639 17.98 9.31 -23.10
N TRP A 640 16.82 9.69 -22.62
CA TRP A 640 16.12 10.88 -23.05
C TRP A 640 16.48 12.07 -22.16
N VAL A 641 16.63 13.22 -22.76
CA VAL A 641 16.87 14.48 -22.05
C VAL A 641 15.78 15.45 -22.45
N MET A 642 15.03 15.86 -21.43
CA MET A 642 13.91 16.78 -21.62
C MET A 642 14.41 18.20 -21.87
N PRO A 643 13.64 18.99 -22.61
CA PRO A 643 14.00 20.35 -22.96
C PRO A 643 14.06 21.26 -21.70
N GLY A 644 14.75 22.40 -21.73
CA GLY A 644 14.66 23.47 -20.75
C GLY A 644 15.92 23.92 -20.04
N GLY A 645 16.98 23.20 -20.21
CA GLY A 645 18.25 23.63 -19.61
C GLY A 645 18.89 24.80 -20.34
N SER A 646 19.58 25.66 -19.62
CA SER A 646 20.39 26.74 -20.20
C SER A 646 21.50 26.18 -21.07
N GLN A 647 21.52 26.61 -22.35
CA GLN A 647 22.50 26.15 -23.32
C GLN A 647 23.82 26.90 -23.22
N TYR A 648 24.91 26.25 -23.64
CA TYR A 648 26.21 26.88 -23.73
C TYR A 648 26.19 28.11 -24.66
N GLN A 649 26.86 29.18 -24.22
CA GLN A 649 27.00 30.50 -24.84
C GLN A 649 25.70 31.32 -24.99
N GLY A 650 24.53 30.74 -24.89
CA GLY A 650 23.29 31.49 -25.09
C GLY A 650 22.51 31.82 -23.85
N GLY A 651 22.71 31.07 -22.78
CA GLY A 651 21.94 31.20 -21.55
C GLY A 651 20.44 30.92 -21.69
N GLY A 652 19.96 30.72 -22.92
CA GLY A 652 18.55 30.45 -23.21
C GLY A 652 18.22 28.98 -23.06
N ALA A 653 16.96 28.69 -22.68
CA ALA A 653 16.47 27.33 -22.58
C ALA A 653 16.37 26.67 -23.95
N THR A 654 16.76 25.38 -24.03
CA THR A 654 16.56 24.61 -25.26
C THR A 654 15.10 24.18 -25.41
N SER A 655 14.59 24.22 -26.64
CA SER A 655 13.27 23.69 -27.01
C SER A 655 13.35 22.28 -27.64
N HIS A 656 14.44 21.55 -27.42
CA HIS A 656 14.65 20.25 -28.04
C HIS A 656 14.67 19.13 -27.00
N VAL A 657 14.00 18.03 -27.33
CA VAL A 657 14.19 16.72 -26.68
C VAL A 657 15.38 16.03 -27.34
N HIS A 658 16.33 15.63 -26.53
CA HIS A 658 17.49 14.89 -27.01
C HIS A 658 17.42 13.42 -26.59
N CYS A 659 18.01 12.55 -27.40
CA CYS A 659 18.06 11.13 -27.15
C CYS A 659 19.45 10.58 -27.41
N PHE A 660 20.02 9.87 -26.44
CA PHE A 660 21.27 9.15 -26.58
C PHE A 660 20.98 7.64 -26.67
N ASP A 661 21.40 7.01 -27.74
CA ASP A 661 21.30 5.55 -27.89
C ASP A 661 22.51 4.90 -27.20
N THR A 662 22.25 4.09 -26.18
CA THR A 662 23.28 3.45 -25.34
C THR A 662 23.91 2.22 -26.01
N VAL A 663 23.37 1.75 -27.13
CA VAL A 663 23.94 0.67 -27.96
C VAL A 663 24.81 1.25 -29.04
N ALA A 664 24.32 2.25 -29.75
CA ALA A 664 25.11 2.97 -30.78
C ALA A 664 26.20 3.84 -30.15
N ASN A 665 26.05 4.19 -28.86
CA ASN A 665 26.91 5.12 -28.15
C ASN A 665 26.98 6.50 -28.83
N ASP A 666 25.85 6.97 -29.31
CA ASP A 666 25.76 8.26 -30.00
C ASP A 666 24.41 8.95 -29.76
N TRP A 667 24.39 10.24 -30.04
CA TRP A 667 23.19 11.03 -30.01
C TRP A 667 22.34 10.79 -31.28
N GLU A 668 21.03 10.66 -31.11
CA GLU A 668 20.07 10.73 -32.21
C GLU A 668 19.80 12.18 -32.59
N VAL A 669 19.13 12.35 -33.74
CA VAL A 669 18.69 13.67 -34.20
C VAL A 669 17.81 14.35 -33.16
N ALA A 670 18.18 15.57 -32.78
CA ALA A 670 17.41 16.37 -31.84
C ALA A 670 15.99 16.67 -32.39
N ARG A 671 15.00 16.65 -31.50
CA ARG A 671 13.60 16.84 -31.90
C ARG A 671 13.06 18.09 -31.25
N GLN A 672 12.75 19.09 -32.08
CA GLN A 672 12.20 20.34 -31.61
C GLN A 672 10.78 20.12 -31.07
N VAL A 673 10.49 20.70 -29.91
CA VAL A 673 9.15 20.70 -29.32
C VAL A 673 8.23 21.54 -30.17
N ALA A 674 7.13 20.96 -30.64
CA ALA A 674 6.15 21.66 -31.44
C ALA A 674 5.55 22.85 -30.67
N GLY A 675 5.44 24.00 -31.35
CA GLY A 675 4.83 25.22 -30.80
C GLY A 675 5.81 26.23 -30.21
N GLY A 676 7.12 25.93 -30.16
CA GLY A 676 8.15 26.88 -29.71
C GLY A 676 7.96 27.38 -28.26
N ASP A 677 7.16 26.68 -27.47
CA ASP A 677 6.86 27.06 -26.09
C ASP A 677 8.06 26.73 -25.18
N VAL A 678 9.06 27.56 -25.22
CA VAL A 678 10.27 27.48 -24.36
C VAL A 678 9.93 27.57 -22.86
N TYR A 679 8.72 27.98 -22.50
CA TYR A 679 8.25 28.03 -21.12
C TYR A 679 7.57 26.72 -20.67
N ALA A 680 7.30 25.79 -21.58
CA ALA A 680 6.77 24.44 -21.27
C ALA A 680 7.79 23.50 -20.64
N VAL A 681 8.97 24.01 -20.32
CA VAL A 681 10.15 23.24 -20.07
C VAL A 681 10.61 23.40 -18.64
N PRO A 682 11.07 22.35 -17.96
CA PRO A 682 11.62 22.45 -16.61
C PRO A 682 12.91 23.28 -16.63
N ILE A 683 12.77 24.58 -16.37
CA ILE A 683 13.89 25.47 -16.07
C ILE A 683 14.05 25.49 -14.56
N TYR A 684 15.29 25.39 -14.06
CA TYR A 684 15.61 25.49 -12.64
C TYR A 684 14.91 24.50 -11.73
N GLY A 685 15.42 23.26 -11.70
CA GLY A 685 15.02 22.24 -10.71
C GLY A 685 13.80 21.41 -11.05
N GLY A 686 13.33 21.42 -12.30
CA GLY A 686 12.32 20.49 -12.76
C GLY A 686 12.81 19.07 -12.85
N GLY A 687 11.87 18.11 -12.88
CA GLY A 687 12.13 16.68 -13.00
C GLY A 687 11.38 16.03 -14.15
N ALA A 688 11.85 14.86 -14.57
CA ALA A 688 11.16 14.03 -15.53
C ALA A 688 11.15 12.57 -15.08
N ASP A 689 10.10 11.85 -15.46
CA ASP A 689 9.95 10.42 -15.18
C ASP A 689 9.16 9.71 -16.27
N TYR A 690 9.38 8.40 -16.40
CA TYR A 690 8.77 7.57 -17.41
C TYR A 690 7.55 6.81 -16.91
N ASP A 691 6.42 7.04 -17.55
CA ASP A 691 5.20 6.26 -17.36
C ASP A 691 5.19 5.10 -18.36
N ALA A 692 5.59 3.92 -17.89
CA ALA A 692 5.66 2.72 -18.73
C ALA A 692 4.27 2.25 -19.20
N THR A 693 3.21 2.56 -18.44
CA THR A 693 1.84 2.18 -18.78
C THR A 693 1.33 2.93 -20.00
N ARG A 694 1.71 4.20 -20.11
CA ARG A 694 1.27 5.09 -21.21
C ARG A 694 2.32 5.28 -22.29
N GLY A 695 3.55 4.82 -22.10
CA GLY A 695 4.66 5.00 -23.03
C GLY A 695 5.11 6.46 -23.17
N VAL A 696 4.93 7.26 -22.12
CA VAL A 696 5.21 8.69 -22.13
C VAL A 696 6.24 9.07 -21.06
N ILE A 697 7.02 10.12 -21.32
CA ILE A 697 7.85 10.76 -20.31
C ILE A 697 7.12 12.01 -19.83
N TRP A 698 6.80 12.06 -18.54
CA TRP A 698 6.29 13.25 -17.89
C TRP A 698 7.44 14.17 -17.54
N SER A 699 7.24 15.46 -17.76
CA SER A 699 8.22 16.50 -17.42
C SER A 699 7.53 17.65 -16.73
N GLY A 700 8.01 17.99 -15.55
CA GLY A 700 7.45 19.05 -14.73
C GLY A 700 8.52 20.05 -14.28
N GLY A 701 8.20 21.32 -14.32
CA GLY A 701 9.08 22.39 -13.86
C GLY A 701 8.44 23.75 -13.97
N TRP A 702 8.96 24.69 -13.19
CA TRP A 702 8.42 26.04 -13.02
C TRP A 702 6.93 25.99 -12.61
N ASN A 703 6.01 26.16 -13.55
CA ASN A 703 4.57 26.12 -13.30
C ASN A 703 3.82 25.23 -14.32
N ARG A 704 4.50 24.27 -14.95
CA ARG A 704 3.90 23.45 -16.00
C ARG A 704 4.18 21.98 -15.82
N LEU A 705 3.22 21.16 -16.23
CA LEU A 705 3.34 19.74 -16.44
C LEU A 705 3.16 19.44 -17.93
N SER A 706 4.09 18.74 -18.52
CA SER A 706 4.08 18.36 -19.93
C SER A 706 4.41 16.88 -20.09
N LYS A 707 4.08 16.31 -21.23
CA LYS A 707 4.42 14.95 -21.59
C LYS A 707 5.09 14.85 -22.95
N TRP A 708 6.02 13.93 -23.06
CA TRP A 708 6.64 13.48 -24.30
C TRP A 708 6.16 12.08 -24.65
N GLU A 709 5.47 11.92 -25.76
CA GLU A 709 5.05 10.62 -26.29
C GLU A 709 6.14 10.03 -27.15
N ILE A 710 6.81 8.98 -26.69
CA ILE A 710 7.97 8.39 -27.36
C ILE A 710 7.61 7.84 -28.73
N ALA A 711 6.46 7.16 -28.85
CA ALA A 711 6.04 6.50 -30.09
C ALA A 711 5.72 7.48 -31.22
N THR A 712 5.12 8.62 -30.89
CA THR A 712 4.69 9.63 -31.88
C THR A 712 5.67 10.79 -31.96
N THR A 713 6.65 10.86 -31.07
CA THR A 713 7.58 11.97 -30.91
C THR A 713 6.86 13.31 -30.72
N THR A 714 5.79 13.29 -29.92
CA THR A 714 4.91 14.45 -29.72
C THR A 714 5.05 15.00 -28.31
N TRP A 715 5.23 16.32 -28.21
CA TRP A 715 5.21 17.04 -26.95
C TRP A 715 3.85 17.69 -26.73
N THR A 716 3.32 17.56 -25.52
CA THR A 716 2.05 18.18 -25.12
C THR A 716 2.17 18.84 -23.76
N SER A 717 1.81 20.11 -23.66
CA SER A 717 1.60 20.79 -22.39
C SER A 717 0.24 20.35 -21.83
N VAL A 718 0.23 19.81 -20.60
CA VAL A 718 -0.96 19.17 -20.02
C VAL A 718 -1.65 20.06 -19.02
N ALA A 719 -0.90 20.72 -18.14
CA ALA A 719 -1.47 21.53 -17.08
C ALA A 719 -0.54 22.67 -16.64
N TYR A 720 -1.14 23.71 -16.10
CA TYR A 720 -0.43 24.72 -15.32
C TYR A 720 -0.45 24.32 -13.85
N LEU A 721 0.72 24.29 -13.24
CA LEU A 721 0.86 24.05 -11.80
C LEU A 721 0.61 25.36 -11.05
N PRO A 722 0.04 25.33 -9.83
CA PRO A 722 -0.13 26.52 -9.02
C PRO A 722 1.19 27.24 -8.77
N ASN A 723 1.18 28.58 -8.83
CA ASN A 723 2.34 29.39 -8.48
C ASN A 723 2.81 29.06 -7.06
N GLY A 724 4.04 28.61 -6.90
CA GLY A 724 4.66 28.25 -5.63
C GLY A 724 5.19 26.84 -5.54
N MET A 725 4.97 25.99 -6.54
CA MET A 725 5.65 24.68 -6.64
C MET A 725 7.03 24.79 -7.32
N THR A 726 7.75 25.87 -7.07
CA THR A 726 9.19 25.92 -7.36
C THR A 726 9.88 25.10 -6.28
N GLY A 727 10.16 23.82 -6.59
CA GLY A 727 10.93 22.98 -5.71
C GLY A 727 12.28 23.64 -5.38
N GLY A 728 12.55 23.72 -4.09
CA GLY A 728 13.87 24.00 -3.58
C GLY A 728 14.76 22.77 -3.70
#